data_08712e3ec031a498ded1280ce0816173
#
_entry.id   08712e3ec031a498ded1280ce0816173
#
_cell.length_a   1.000
_cell.length_b   1.000
_cell.length_c   1.000
_cell.angle_alpha   90.00
_cell.angle_beta   90.00
_cell.angle_gamma   90.00
#
_symmetry.space_group_name_H-M   'P 1'
#
loop_
_entity.id
_entity.type
_entity.pdbx_description
1 polymer ?
#
loop_
_entity_poly.entity_id
_entity_poly.type
_entity_poly.pdbx_seq_one_letter_code
_entity_poly.pdbx_strand_id
1 'polypeptide(L)'
;MGEQYGADQIQILEGLEAVRKRPGMYIGSTSARGLHHLVYEIVDNAVDEALAGYCDSIEVTINEDNSITVMDDGRGIPVGIQKKAGLPAVEVVFTILHAGGTFGNGGSKVSGGLHGVGASVVNALSEWLEVQVYKDGDIYQQRYERGKVTYPLKIVGKCNPDQHGTRVTFLPDKEIFEETVYDYDTLKIRLRETAFLTKNLRIILKDDREEKKEKTFHYEGGIKEFVTYLNKGKTPLYDQVIYCEGSKEGVYVEVSMQHNDSYTENIYTFVNNINTPEGGTHLTGFKNALTKTFNDYARKNKLLKENEDSLSGEDIREGLTAIISIKVEEPQFEGQTKQKLGNSEARTAVDNIVSEQLTYFLEQNPAIAKAMCEKSIMAQRARAAARKARDLTRRKSALDGMALPGKLADCSDKNPENCEIYIVEGDSAGGSAKTARSRATQAILPLRGKILNVEKARMDRIYGNAEIKAMITAFGTGIHEDFDISKLRYHKIIIMTDADVDGAHISTLLLTFLYRFMPELIKQGYVYLAQPPLYKVEKSKKVWYAYSDEELNSILTDIGRDTNNKIQRYKGLGEMDAEQLWETTMDPERRVLLRVTLDEETTSEIDLTFTTLMGDQVEPRREFIEANAKRVQNLDI
;
A
#
# COMPACT_ATOMS: atom_id res chain seq x y z
N MET A 1 30.18 31.43 24.74
CA MET A 1 29.18 32.47 24.67
C MET A 1 28.00 31.84 23.94
N GLY A 2 26.89 31.59 24.66
CA GLY A 2 25.70 31.01 24.02
C GLY A 2 25.06 32.10 23.12
N GLU A 3 24.79 31.73 21.89
CA GLU A 3 24.01 32.57 21.00
C GLU A 3 22.64 32.83 21.67
N GLN A 4 22.34 34.08 21.92
CA GLN A 4 21.07 34.48 22.50
C GLN A 4 19.98 34.26 21.45
N TYR A 5 19.04 33.35 21.72
CA TYR A 5 17.85 33.13 20.90
C TYR A 5 17.02 34.39 20.87
N GLY A 6 17.06 35.15 19.78
CA GLY A 6 16.37 36.40 19.58
C GLY A 6 15.25 36.32 18.54
N ALA A 7 14.38 37.31 18.52
CA ALA A 7 13.25 37.42 17.60
C ALA A 7 13.68 37.38 16.12
N ASP A 8 14.88 37.88 15.81
CA ASP A 8 15.47 37.86 14.44
C ASP A 8 15.84 36.46 13.92
N GLN A 9 15.88 35.45 14.81
CA GLN A 9 16.14 34.05 14.42
C GLN A 9 14.84 33.31 14.02
N ILE A 10 13.67 33.95 14.21
CA ILE A 10 12.39 33.38 13.77
C ILE A 10 12.24 33.70 12.27
N GLN A 11 12.45 32.69 11.43
CA GLN A 11 12.22 32.81 9.98
C GLN A 11 10.74 32.63 9.64
N ILE A 12 10.16 33.64 9.01
CA ILE A 12 8.82 33.55 8.42
C ILE A 12 9.00 33.09 6.98
N LEU A 13 8.45 31.92 6.65
CA LEU A 13 8.41 31.39 5.31
C LEU A 13 7.04 31.66 4.72
N GLU A 14 6.98 32.39 3.62
CA GLU A 14 5.73 32.74 2.94
C GLU A 14 5.63 32.06 1.57
N GLY A 15 4.38 31.73 1.18
CA GLY A 15 4.05 31.24 -0.15
C GLY A 15 4.77 29.94 -0.54
N LEU A 16 5.17 29.83 -1.81
CA LEU A 16 5.75 28.63 -2.37
C LEU A 16 7.19 28.35 -1.89
N GLU A 17 7.87 29.33 -1.31
CA GLU A 17 9.19 29.10 -0.70
C GLU A 17 9.10 28.18 0.54
N ALA A 18 8.00 28.28 1.29
CA ALA A 18 7.74 27.39 2.42
C ALA A 18 7.63 25.92 1.95
N VAL A 19 6.97 25.69 0.82
CA VAL A 19 6.83 24.35 0.21
C VAL A 19 8.19 23.79 -0.19
N ARG A 20 9.02 24.57 -0.86
CA ARG A 20 10.37 24.14 -1.29
C ARG A 20 11.31 23.83 -0.14
N LYS A 21 11.23 24.60 0.96
CA LYS A 21 12.06 24.37 2.14
C LYS A 21 11.61 23.17 3.00
N ARG A 22 10.32 22.86 3.00
CA ARG A 22 9.73 21.76 3.80
C ARG A 22 8.75 20.92 2.97
N PRO A 23 9.21 20.29 1.87
CA PRO A 23 8.33 19.56 0.96
C PRO A 23 7.61 18.41 1.66
N GLY A 24 8.25 17.72 2.60
CA GLY A 24 7.65 16.61 3.35
C GLY A 24 6.36 16.97 4.10
N MET A 25 6.14 18.26 4.45
CA MET A 25 4.88 18.69 5.06
C MET A 25 3.69 18.67 4.09
N TYR A 26 3.94 18.73 2.79
CA TYR A 26 2.92 18.82 1.75
C TYR A 26 2.73 17.52 0.98
N ILE A 27 3.82 16.79 0.73
CA ILE A 27 3.83 15.54 -0.07
C ILE A 27 4.28 14.30 0.72
N GLY A 28 4.48 14.43 2.04
CA GLY A 28 4.85 13.36 2.94
C GLY A 28 6.33 12.96 2.91
N SER A 29 6.97 12.92 1.75
CA SER A 29 8.41 12.62 1.60
C SER A 29 8.97 13.18 0.30
N THR A 30 10.30 13.18 0.16
CA THR A 30 11.03 13.51 -1.08
C THR A 30 11.55 12.26 -1.81
N SER A 31 11.16 11.08 -1.35
CA SER A 31 11.43 9.79 -1.99
C SER A 31 10.52 9.55 -3.20
N ALA A 32 10.64 8.39 -3.83
CA ALA A 32 9.78 7.95 -4.94
C ALA A 32 8.28 8.12 -4.64
N ARG A 33 7.84 7.91 -3.39
CA ARG A 33 6.45 8.10 -2.97
C ARG A 33 5.99 9.56 -3.16
N GLY A 34 6.75 10.52 -2.66
CA GLY A 34 6.45 11.94 -2.82
C GLY A 34 6.54 12.41 -4.27
N LEU A 35 7.45 11.82 -5.05
CA LEU A 35 7.55 12.08 -6.48
C LEU A 35 6.25 11.71 -7.23
N HIS A 36 5.74 10.49 -7.01
CA HIS A 36 4.50 10.04 -7.63
C HIS A 36 3.27 10.80 -7.14
N HIS A 37 3.31 11.30 -5.90
CA HIS A 37 2.25 12.14 -5.32
C HIS A 37 2.00 13.42 -6.14
N LEU A 38 3.03 14.00 -6.76
CA LEU A 38 2.84 15.14 -7.65
C LEU A 38 1.87 14.85 -8.81
N VAL A 39 1.95 13.64 -9.37
CA VAL A 39 1.03 13.21 -10.44
C VAL A 39 -0.39 13.11 -9.91
N TYR A 40 -0.55 12.52 -8.73
CA TYR A 40 -1.87 12.33 -8.12
C TYR A 40 -2.55 13.65 -7.83
N GLU A 41 -1.84 14.68 -7.38
CA GLU A 41 -2.40 16.01 -7.12
C GLU A 41 -2.98 16.66 -8.39
N ILE A 42 -2.33 16.50 -9.52
CA ILE A 42 -2.83 17.05 -10.80
C ILE A 42 -3.99 16.19 -11.35
N VAL A 43 -3.89 14.85 -11.23
CA VAL A 43 -4.97 13.94 -11.64
C VAL A 43 -6.22 14.17 -10.80
N ASP A 44 -6.09 14.37 -9.49
CA ASP A 44 -7.21 14.61 -8.58
C ASP A 44 -7.99 15.87 -8.96
N ASN A 45 -7.32 16.92 -9.46
CA ASN A 45 -7.99 18.10 -9.99
C ASN A 45 -8.87 17.78 -11.22
N ALA A 46 -8.39 16.90 -12.10
CA ALA A 46 -9.16 16.45 -13.26
C ALA A 46 -10.31 15.51 -12.84
N VAL A 47 -10.10 14.67 -11.83
CA VAL A 47 -11.15 13.82 -11.24
C VAL A 47 -12.23 14.67 -10.57
N ASP A 48 -11.89 15.78 -9.93
CA ASP A 48 -12.87 16.72 -9.39
C ASP A 48 -13.80 17.30 -10.48
N GLU A 49 -13.28 17.57 -11.68
CA GLU A 49 -14.09 17.93 -12.85
C GLU A 49 -15.01 16.78 -13.29
N ALA A 50 -14.54 15.53 -13.24
CA ALA A 50 -15.35 14.36 -13.54
C ALA A 50 -16.46 14.13 -12.50
N LEU A 51 -16.15 14.29 -11.21
CA LEU A 51 -17.16 14.22 -10.12
C LEU A 51 -18.21 15.33 -10.24
N ALA A 52 -17.83 16.48 -10.78
CA ALA A 52 -18.75 17.58 -11.08
C ALA A 52 -19.57 17.35 -12.36
N GLY A 53 -19.30 16.28 -13.13
CA GLY A 53 -20.01 15.92 -14.35
C GLY A 53 -19.54 16.65 -15.62
N TYR A 54 -18.33 17.18 -15.63
CA TYR A 54 -17.79 17.97 -16.75
C TYR A 54 -16.58 17.32 -17.45
N CYS A 55 -16.08 16.19 -16.98
CA CYS A 55 -14.94 15.51 -17.55
C CYS A 55 -15.25 14.01 -17.74
N ASP A 56 -14.99 13.50 -18.91
CA ASP A 56 -15.21 12.10 -19.29
C ASP A 56 -13.88 11.37 -19.57
N SER A 57 -12.79 12.10 -19.79
CA SER A 57 -11.49 11.53 -20.17
C SER A 57 -10.32 12.28 -19.56
N ILE A 58 -9.39 11.51 -19.00
CA ILE A 58 -8.11 12.00 -18.48
C ILE A 58 -6.99 11.20 -19.14
N GLU A 59 -5.99 11.90 -19.67
CA GLU A 59 -4.78 11.29 -20.23
C GLU A 59 -3.57 11.68 -19.39
N VAL A 60 -2.80 10.69 -18.96
CA VAL A 60 -1.55 10.86 -18.21
C VAL A 60 -0.41 10.28 -19.04
N THR A 61 0.60 11.08 -19.35
CA THR A 61 1.75 10.68 -20.16
C THR A 61 3.05 10.89 -19.39
N ILE A 62 3.86 9.85 -19.31
CA ILE A 62 5.28 9.98 -18.94
C ILE A 62 6.04 10.28 -20.24
N ASN A 63 6.55 11.50 -20.36
CA ASN A 63 7.24 11.95 -21.56
C ASN A 63 8.66 11.37 -21.64
N GLU A 64 9.29 11.49 -22.82
CA GLU A 64 10.66 11.00 -23.09
C GLU A 64 11.71 11.61 -22.13
N ASP A 65 11.54 12.86 -21.73
CA ASP A 65 12.39 13.57 -20.77
C ASP A 65 12.04 13.30 -19.29
N ASN A 66 11.13 12.36 -19.06
CA ASN A 66 10.59 12.01 -17.74
C ASN A 66 9.76 13.13 -17.07
N SER A 67 9.32 14.14 -17.83
CA SER A 67 8.24 15.02 -17.40
C SER A 67 6.90 14.29 -17.47
N ILE A 68 5.90 14.81 -16.76
CA ILE A 68 4.52 14.30 -16.77
C ILE A 68 3.61 15.29 -17.47
N THR A 69 2.76 14.78 -18.33
CA THR A 69 1.62 15.53 -18.89
C THR A 69 0.31 14.91 -18.39
N VAL A 70 -0.56 15.73 -17.83
CA VAL A 70 -1.94 15.36 -17.50
C VAL A 70 -2.87 16.26 -18.30
N MET A 71 -3.76 15.66 -19.06
CA MET A 71 -4.75 16.36 -19.88
C MET A 71 -6.15 15.84 -19.53
N ASP A 72 -7.07 16.76 -19.24
CA ASP A 72 -8.49 16.48 -19.06
C ASP A 72 -9.34 17.19 -20.12
N ASP A 73 -10.56 16.72 -20.30
CA ASP A 73 -11.59 17.33 -21.14
C ASP A 73 -12.66 18.08 -20.31
N GLY A 74 -12.29 18.53 -19.10
CA GLY A 74 -13.14 19.32 -18.23
C GLY A 74 -13.42 20.74 -18.75
N ARG A 75 -14.01 21.58 -17.90
CA ARG A 75 -14.36 22.98 -18.28
C ARG A 75 -13.16 23.88 -18.59
N GLY A 76 -11.96 23.45 -18.21
CA GLY A 76 -10.76 24.27 -18.21
C GLY A 76 -10.71 25.27 -17.03
N ILE A 77 -9.52 25.48 -16.49
CA ILE A 77 -9.30 26.46 -15.42
C ILE A 77 -9.72 27.86 -15.95
N PRO A 78 -10.46 28.67 -15.16
CA PRO A 78 -10.85 30.02 -15.59
C PRO A 78 -9.64 30.87 -15.96
N VAL A 79 -9.68 31.57 -17.09
CA VAL A 79 -8.58 32.42 -17.61
C VAL A 79 -8.76 33.90 -17.27
N GLY A 80 -9.94 34.29 -16.77
CA GLY A 80 -10.24 35.67 -16.38
C GLY A 80 -9.49 36.09 -15.11
N ILE A 81 -9.53 37.40 -14.83
CA ILE A 81 -8.89 37.99 -13.65
C ILE A 81 -9.68 37.67 -12.39
N GLN A 82 -9.03 37.10 -11.39
CA GLN A 82 -9.57 36.90 -10.05
C GLN A 82 -9.52 38.23 -9.29
N LYS A 83 -10.70 38.76 -8.90
CA LYS A 83 -10.85 40.13 -8.42
C LYS A 83 -10.04 40.47 -7.15
N LYS A 84 -9.89 39.53 -6.20
CA LYS A 84 -9.14 39.77 -4.97
C LYS A 84 -7.62 39.77 -5.18
N ALA A 85 -7.13 38.87 -6.04
CA ALA A 85 -5.71 38.72 -6.31
C ALA A 85 -5.20 39.69 -7.39
N GLY A 86 -6.10 40.18 -8.26
CA GLY A 86 -5.72 41.02 -9.41
C GLY A 86 -4.92 40.26 -10.49
N LEU A 87 -4.92 38.93 -10.44
CA LEU A 87 -4.16 38.03 -11.31
C LEU A 87 -5.12 37.11 -12.09
N PRO A 88 -4.69 36.57 -13.25
CA PRO A 88 -5.45 35.51 -13.90
C PRO A 88 -5.73 34.34 -12.96
N ALA A 89 -6.94 33.78 -13.02
CA ALA A 89 -7.30 32.67 -12.12
C ALA A 89 -6.37 31.46 -12.27
N VAL A 90 -5.87 31.18 -13.47
CA VAL A 90 -4.83 30.16 -13.71
C VAL A 90 -3.58 30.43 -12.86
N GLU A 91 -3.08 31.68 -12.86
CA GLU A 91 -1.90 32.07 -12.08
C GLU A 91 -2.16 31.93 -10.57
N VAL A 92 -3.34 32.32 -10.12
CA VAL A 92 -3.75 32.19 -8.71
C VAL A 92 -3.70 30.71 -8.26
N VAL A 93 -4.24 29.79 -9.05
CA VAL A 93 -4.28 28.35 -8.76
C VAL A 93 -2.87 27.75 -8.61
N PHE A 94 -1.91 28.18 -9.43
CA PHE A 94 -0.56 27.63 -9.44
C PHE A 94 0.44 28.36 -8.54
N THR A 95 0.15 29.58 -8.08
CA THR A 95 1.13 30.39 -7.32
C THR A 95 0.70 30.75 -5.90
N ILE A 96 -0.58 30.61 -5.57
CA ILE A 96 -1.10 30.97 -4.24
C ILE A 96 -1.56 29.70 -3.51
N LEU A 97 -1.00 29.48 -2.31
CA LEU A 97 -1.47 28.40 -1.44
C LEU A 97 -2.89 28.68 -0.96
N HIS A 98 -3.68 27.62 -0.79
CA HIS A 98 -5.08 27.72 -0.36
C HIS A 98 -5.99 28.53 -1.32
N ALA A 99 -5.71 28.41 -2.61
CA ALA A 99 -6.52 29.00 -3.67
C ALA A 99 -7.08 27.88 -4.56
N GLY A 100 -8.39 27.69 -4.57
CA GLY A 100 -9.04 26.67 -5.39
C GLY A 100 -10.52 26.96 -5.62
N GLY A 101 -11.10 26.37 -6.66
CA GLY A 101 -12.51 26.53 -7.03
C GLY A 101 -13.51 25.94 -6.03
N THR A 102 -13.04 25.17 -5.05
CA THR A 102 -13.85 24.53 -4.00
C THR A 102 -14.30 25.49 -2.90
N PHE A 103 -13.68 26.68 -2.79
CA PHE A 103 -13.99 27.68 -1.75
C PHE A 103 -15.08 28.70 -2.12
N GLY A 104 -15.80 28.51 -3.24
CA GLY A 104 -16.79 29.49 -3.72
C GLY A 104 -18.12 28.86 -4.11
N ASN A 105 -19.21 29.69 -4.09
CA ASN A 105 -20.59 29.29 -4.41
C ASN A 105 -20.85 28.76 -5.84
N GLY A 106 -19.85 28.44 -6.62
CA GLY A 106 -19.96 27.94 -8.01
C GLY A 106 -19.03 26.77 -8.34
N GLY A 107 -18.25 26.27 -7.37
CA GLY A 107 -17.36 25.13 -7.54
C GLY A 107 -18.04 23.79 -7.27
N SER A 108 -17.33 22.69 -7.49
CA SER A 108 -17.78 21.34 -7.11
C SER A 108 -18.03 21.28 -5.60
N LYS A 109 -19.22 20.81 -5.20
CA LYS A 109 -19.56 20.62 -3.78
C LYS A 109 -18.82 19.44 -3.15
N VAL A 110 -18.31 18.54 -3.98
CA VAL A 110 -17.56 17.36 -3.57
C VAL A 110 -16.22 17.38 -4.27
N SER A 111 -15.13 17.40 -3.53
CA SER A 111 -13.77 17.47 -4.05
C SER A 111 -12.80 16.65 -3.20
N GLY A 112 -11.83 16.00 -3.85
CA GLY A 112 -10.66 15.42 -3.22
C GLY A 112 -9.61 16.49 -2.82
N GLY A 113 -9.58 17.59 -3.56
CA GLY A 113 -8.66 18.72 -3.40
C GLY A 113 -9.01 19.70 -2.27
N LEU A 114 -9.34 19.20 -1.07
CA LEU A 114 -9.89 19.95 0.06
C LEU A 114 -9.09 21.17 0.52
N HIS A 115 -7.80 21.21 0.26
CA HIS A 115 -6.92 22.24 0.80
C HIS A 115 -6.57 23.33 -0.22
N GLY A 116 -6.92 23.15 -1.52
CA GLY A 116 -6.59 24.10 -2.59
C GLY A 116 -5.09 24.37 -2.73
N VAL A 117 -4.26 23.37 -2.43
CA VAL A 117 -2.79 23.50 -2.46
C VAL A 117 -2.11 22.61 -3.49
N GLY A 118 -2.77 21.58 -4.01
CA GLY A 118 -2.16 20.56 -4.86
C GLY A 118 -1.41 21.14 -6.06
N ALA A 119 -2.08 21.94 -6.89
CA ALA A 119 -1.47 22.52 -8.08
C ALA A 119 -0.29 23.46 -7.76
N SER A 120 -0.40 24.29 -6.73
CA SER A 120 0.67 25.20 -6.31
C SER A 120 1.86 24.46 -5.69
N VAL A 121 1.61 23.35 -4.97
CA VAL A 121 2.67 22.48 -4.44
C VAL A 121 3.43 21.80 -5.57
N VAL A 122 2.74 21.24 -6.57
CA VAL A 122 3.40 20.65 -7.75
C VAL A 122 4.25 21.69 -8.48
N ASN A 123 3.73 22.89 -8.67
CA ASN A 123 4.47 23.98 -9.27
C ASN A 123 5.74 24.34 -8.47
N ALA A 124 5.63 24.49 -7.15
CA ALA A 124 6.75 24.81 -6.28
C ALA A 124 7.86 23.74 -6.32
N LEU A 125 7.50 22.46 -6.46
CA LEU A 125 8.42 21.31 -6.43
C LEU A 125 8.87 20.84 -7.82
N SER A 126 8.49 21.58 -8.86
CA SER A 126 8.91 21.30 -10.24
C SER A 126 10.02 22.25 -10.67
N GLU A 127 10.98 21.74 -11.45
CA GLU A 127 11.98 22.56 -12.15
C GLU A 127 11.27 23.53 -13.08
N TRP A 128 10.31 23.04 -13.84
CA TRP A 128 9.37 23.86 -14.61
C TRP A 128 7.99 23.19 -14.66
N LEU A 129 6.97 24.03 -14.81
CA LEU A 129 5.59 23.61 -15.03
C LEU A 129 4.97 24.52 -16.11
N GLU A 130 4.23 23.90 -17.02
CA GLU A 130 3.49 24.59 -18.07
C GLU A 130 2.02 24.18 -18.03
N VAL A 131 1.13 25.15 -18.02
CA VAL A 131 -0.31 24.93 -18.10
C VAL A 131 -0.85 25.48 -19.41
N GLN A 132 -1.68 24.68 -20.07
CA GLN A 132 -2.49 25.09 -21.20
C GLN A 132 -3.97 24.90 -20.87
N VAL A 133 -4.77 25.90 -21.21
CA VAL A 133 -6.23 25.85 -21.06
C VAL A 133 -6.86 26.01 -22.45
N TYR A 134 -7.69 25.04 -22.80
CA TYR A 134 -8.47 25.02 -24.04
C TYR A 134 -9.85 25.58 -23.72
N LYS A 135 -10.18 26.73 -24.30
CA LYS A 135 -11.43 27.40 -23.99
C LYS A 135 -11.83 28.40 -25.07
N ASP A 136 -13.09 28.39 -25.48
CA ASP A 136 -13.72 29.33 -26.39
C ASP A 136 -12.94 29.50 -27.73
N GLY A 137 -12.35 28.40 -28.23
CA GLY A 137 -11.56 28.38 -29.46
C GLY A 137 -10.12 28.85 -29.35
N ASP A 138 -9.67 29.21 -28.17
CA ASP A 138 -8.30 29.66 -27.86
C ASP A 138 -7.55 28.66 -26.96
N ILE A 139 -6.21 28.63 -27.15
CA ILE A 139 -5.29 27.91 -26.28
C ILE A 139 -4.51 28.94 -25.48
N TYR A 140 -4.82 29.02 -24.18
CA TYR A 140 -4.12 29.88 -23.24
C TYR A 140 -2.95 29.12 -22.62
N GLN A 141 -1.80 29.78 -22.42
CA GLN A 141 -0.62 29.14 -21.83
C GLN A 141 0.08 30.06 -20.85
N GLN A 142 0.57 29.47 -19.76
CA GLN A 142 1.49 30.08 -18.81
C GLN A 142 2.53 29.06 -18.36
N ARG A 143 3.75 29.52 -18.12
CA ARG A 143 4.86 28.69 -17.66
C ARG A 143 5.46 29.23 -16.37
N TYR A 144 5.93 28.34 -15.57
CA TYR A 144 6.55 28.61 -14.27
C TYR A 144 7.88 27.87 -14.18
N GLU A 145 8.82 28.43 -13.43
CA GLU A 145 10.08 27.79 -13.05
C GLU A 145 10.23 27.88 -11.54
N ARG A 146 10.31 26.72 -10.89
CA ARG A 146 10.38 26.59 -9.42
C ARG A 146 9.32 27.44 -8.70
N GLY A 147 8.10 27.43 -9.21
CA GLY A 147 6.97 28.17 -8.68
C GLY A 147 6.85 29.64 -9.14
N LYS A 148 7.84 30.16 -9.86
CA LYS A 148 7.84 31.56 -10.32
C LYS A 148 7.35 31.67 -11.76
N VAL A 149 6.48 32.66 -12.00
CA VAL A 149 5.96 32.95 -13.35
C VAL A 149 7.09 33.37 -14.27
N THR A 150 7.20 32.76 -15.46
CA THR A 150 8.20 33.12 -16.47
C THR A 150 7.68 34.15 -17.47
N TYR A 151 6.39 34.10 -17.79
CA TYR A 151 5.70 35.09 -18.62
C TYR A 151 4.20 35.13 -18.27
N PRO A 152 3.52 36.27 -18.52
CA PRO A 152 2.09 36.42 -18.31
C PRO A 152 1.27 35.42 -19.13
N LEU A 153 0.07 35.07 -18.64
CA LEU A 153 -0.87 34.23 -19.39
C LEU A 153 -1.10 34.81 -20.77
N LYS A 154 -0.93 34.02 -21.82
CA LYS A 154 -1.06 34.44 -23.22
C LYS A 154 -1.76 33.37 -24.06
N ILE A 155 -2.37 33.82 -25.17
CA ILE A 155 -2.90 32.92 -26.20
C ILE A 155 -1.75 32.48 -27.10
N VAL A 156 -1.57 31.17 -27.23
CA VAL A 156 -0.49 30.56 -28.03
C VAL A 156 -0.99 29.88 -29.30
N GLY A 157 -2.29 29.66 -29.43
CA GLY A 157 -2.89 28.99 -30.56
C GLY A 157 -4.40 29.04 -30.56
N LYS A 158 -4.98 28.41 -31.57
CA LYS A 158 -6.41 28.19 -31.73
C LYS A 158 -6.73 26.71 -31.58
N CYS A 159 -7.90 26.41 -31.05
CA CYS A 159 -8.45 25.06 -30.98
C CYS A 159 -9.88 25.05 -31.57
N ASN A 160 -10.47 23.84 -31.64
CA ASN A 160 -11.88 23.74 -31.98
C ASN A 160 -12.70 24.50 -30.91
N PRO A 161 -13.70 25.34 -31.29
CA PRO A 161 -14.55 26.04 -30.33
C PRO A 161 -15.22 25.13 -29.29
N ASP A 162 -15.49 23.87 -29.64
CA ASP A 162 -16.07 22.87 -28.75
C ASP A 162 -15.03 22.13 -27.88
N GLN A 163 -13.73 22.36 -28.14
CA GLN A 163 -12.66 21.77 -27.36
C GLN A 163 -12.43 22.57 -26.08
N HIS A 164 -12.51 21.87 -24.95
CA HIS A 164 -12.26 22.44 -23.64
C HIS A 164 -11.41 21.48 -22.80
N GLY A 165 -10.83 21.99 -21.72
CA GLY A 165 -10.03 21.21 -20.80
C GLY A 165 -8.77 21.91 -20.34
N THR A 166 -8.00 21.21 -19.52
CA THR A 166 -6.71 21.67 -18.99
C THR A 166 -5.63 20.66 -19.28
N ARG A 167 -4.48 21.14 -19.72
CA ARG A 167 -3.26 20.35 -19.90
C ARG A 167 -2.17 20.91 -19.00
N VAL A 168 -1.65 20.09 -18.11
CA VAL A 168 -0.54 20.45 -17.22
C VAL A 168 0.64 19.54 -17.53
N THR A 169 1.80 20.13 -17.81
CA THR A 169 3.05 19.40 -18.00
C THR A 169 4.07 19.92 -17.00
N PHE A 170 4.75 19.03 -16.28
CA PHE A 170 5.73 19.43 -15.27
C PHE A 170 6.91 18.46 -15.20
N LEU A 171 8.07 19.00 -14.88
CA LEU A 171 9.30 18.25 -14.62
C LEU A 171 9.65 18.39 -13.14
N PRO A 172 9.73 17.29 -12.36
CA PRO A 172 10.10 17.37 -10.95
C PRO A 172 11.51 17.91 -10.76
N ASP A 173 11.71 18.71 -9.71
CA ASP A 173 12.99 19.37 -9.44
C ASP A 173 13.96 18.39 -8.78
N LYS A 174 15.05 18.07 -9.47
CA LYS A 174 16.14 17.21 -8.98
C LYS A 174 16.87 17.75 -7.74
N GLU A 175 16.72 19.04 -7.42
CA GLU A 175 17.25 19.62 -6.19
C GLU A 175 16.40 19.29 -4.96
N ILE A 176 15.15 18.84 -5.16
CA ILE A 176 14.19 18.51 -4.10
C ILE A 176 14.11 16.99 -3.90
N PHE A 177 14.02 16.22 -4.98
CA PHE A 177 13.76 14.78 -4.94
C PHE A 177 15.06 13.97 -5.00
N GLU A 178 15.12 12.91 -4.20
CA GLU A 178 16.24 11.95 -4.20
C GLU A 178 16.32 11.19 -5.52
N GLU A 179 15.17 10.94 -6.15
CA GLU A 179 14.99 10.30 -7.44
C GLU A 179 13.89 11.01 -8.22
N THR A 180 14.07 11.19 -9.53
CA THR A 180 13.10 11.87 -10.41
C THR A 180 12.53 10.99 -11.52
N VAL A 181 12.82 9.68 -11.49
CA VAL A 181 12.33 8.72 -12.48
C VAL A 181 10.98 8.16 -12.05
N TYR A 182 9.96 8.36 -12.88
CA TYR A 182 8.62 7.81 -12.64
C TYR A 182 8.55 6.32 -12.94
N ASP A 183 7.88 5.57 -12.06
CA ASP A 183 7.54 4.18 -12.28
C ASP A 183 6.14 4.03 -12.90
N TYR A 184 6.10 3.45 -14.10
CA TYR A 184 4.87 3.22 -14.84
C TYR A 184 3.87 2.32 -14.08
N ASP A 185 4.37 1.26 -13.43
CA ASP A 185 3.50 0.31 -12.72
C ASP A 185 2.86 0.94 -11.48
N THR A 186 3.58 1.79 -10.77
CA THR A 186 3.05 2.57 -9.64
C THR A 186 1.90 3.47 -10.08
N LEU A 187 2.08 4.24 -11.16
CA LEU A 187 1.02 5.08 -11.71
C LEU A 187 -0.16 4.25 -12.22
N LYS A 188 0.11 3.12 -12.88
CA LYS A 188 -0.92 2.21 -13.40
C LYS A 188 -1.86 1.70 -12.31
N ILE A 189 -1.34 1.32 -11.15
CA ILE A 189 -2.12 0.85 -10.01
C ILE A 189 -3.07 1.95 -9.51
N ARG A 190 -2.54 3.14 -9.26
CA ARG A 190 -3.32 4.26 -8.73
C ARG A 190 -4.38 4.75 -9.72
N LEU A 191 -4.05 4.87 -10.99
CA LEU A 191 -4.99 5.33 -12.02
C LEU A 191 -6.11 4.30 -12.28
N ARG A 192 -5.81 3.01 -12.19
CA ARG A 192 -6.82 1.95 -12.24
C ARG A 192 -7.81 2.08 -11.08
N GLU A 193 -7.33 2.25 -9.87
CA GLU A 193 -8.16 2.46 -8.69
C GLU A 193 -9.06 3.69 -8.85
N THR A 194 -8.50 4.81 -9.30
CA THR A 194 -9.25 6.04 -9.58
C THR A 194 -10.35 5.82 -10.62
N ALA A 195 -10.09 5.05 -11.67
CA ALA A 195 -11.09 4.72 -12.68
C ALA A 195 -12.22 3.83 -12.14
N PHE A 196 -11.94 2.89 -11.25
CA PHE A 196 -12.96 2.11 -10.57
C PHE A 196 -13.87 2.97 -9.68
N LEU A 197 -13.29 3.94 -8.98
CA LEU A 197 -13.99 4.83 -8.05
C LEU A 197 -14.83 5.90 -8.77
N THR A 198 -14.50 6.19 -10.01
CA THR A 198 -15.18 7.21 -10.82
C THR A 198 -15.83 6.54 -12.03
N LYS A 199 -17.06 6.08 -11.82
CA LYS A 199 -17.85 5.35 -12.81
C LYS A 199 -17.90 6.11 -14.15
N ASN A 200 -17.69 5.41 -15.25
CA ASN A 200 -17.67 5.89 -16.63
C ASN A 200 -16.49 6.83 -17.01
N LEU A 201 -15.62 7.21 -16.08
CA LEU A 201 -14.43 7.99 -16.41
C LEU A 201 -13.44 7.11 -17.18
N ARG A 202 -12.93 7.61 -18.31
CA ARG A 202 -11.84 7.00 -19.06
C ARG A 202 -10.52 7.60 -18.61
N ILE A 203 -9.58 6.77 -18.18
CA ILE A 203 -8.22 7.19 -17.86
C ILE A 203 -7.25 6.46 -18.78
N ILE A 204 -6.39 7.20 -19.46
CA ILE A 204 -5.37 6.67 -20.38
C ILE A 204 -4.01 6.97 -19.77
N LEU A 205 -3.21 5.94 -19.55
CA LEU A 205 -1.82 6.07 -19.12
C LEU A 205 -0.89 5.71 -20.28
N LYS A 206 0.01 6.63 -20.63
CA LYS A 206 1.04 6.45 -21.66
C LYS A 206 2.43 6.58 -21.07
N ASP A 207 3.36 5.80 -21.59
CA ASP A 207 4.79 5.94 -21.35
C ASP A 207 5.50 6.07 -22.69
N ASP A 208 6.00 7.26 -22.99
CA ASP A 208 6.65 7.58 -24.27
C ASP A 208 8.18 7.40 -24.22
N ARG A 209 8.72 6.88 -23.10
CA ARG A 209 10.14 6.56 -22.97
C ARG A 209 10.52 5.36 -23.87
N GLU A 210 11.66 4.72 -23.66
CA GLU A 210 12.23 3.69 -24.54
C GLU A 210 11.27 2.57 -24.95
N GLU A 211 10.51 2.01 -23.97
CA GLU A 211 9.45 1.02 -24.23
C GLU A 211 8.08 1.68 -24.21
N LYS A 212 7.60 2.12 -25.37
CA LYS A 212 6.28 2.75 -25.48
C LYS A 212 5.18 1.82 -24.95
N LYS A 213 4.46 2.28 -23.93
CA LYS A 213 3.35 1.55 -23.28
C LYS A 213 2.12 2.42 -23.24
N GLU A 214 0.96 1.81 -23.43
CA GLU A 214 -0.33 2.50 -23.27
C GLU A 214 -1.31 1.55 -22.60
N LYS A 215 -2.07 2.08 -21.63
CA LYS A 215 -3.15 1.35 -20.96
C LYS A 215 -4.33 2.28 -20.75
N THR A 216 -5.52 1.81 -21.12
CA THR A 216 -6.79 2.50 -20.88
C THR A 216 -7.57 1.80 -19.77
N PHE A 217 -8.09 2.59 -18.84
CA PHE A 217 -8.98 2.15 -17.77
C PHE A 217 -10.34 2.82 -17.96
N HIS A 218 -11.40 2.02 -18.01
CA HIS A 218 -12.76 2.48 -18.15
C HIS A 218 -13.70 1.43 -17.58
N TYR A 219 -14.43 1.76 -16.52
CA TYR A 219 -15.27 0.82 -15.79
C TYR A 219 -16.70 1.36 -15.64
N GLU A 220 -17.61 0.84 -16.44
CA GLU A 220 -19.03 1.22 -16.39
C GLU A 220 -19.73 0.74 -15.13
N GLY A 221 -19.32 -0.39 -14.58
CA GLY A 221 -19.82 -0.95 -13.32
C GLY A 221 -19.23 -0.30 -12.06
N GLY A 222 -18.21 0.54 -12.20
CA GLY A 222 -17.59 1.25 -11.08
C GLY A 222 -17.07 0.31 -9.99
N ILE A 223 -17.46 0.55 -8.74
CA ILE A 223 -16.97 -0.26 -7.59
C ILE A 223 -17.47 -1.71 -7.59
N LYS A 224 -18.51 -2.06 -8.34
CA LYS A 224 -18.90 -3.47 -8.54
C LYS A 224 -17.82 -4.23 -9.31
N GLU A 225 -17.31 -3.63 -10.39
CA GLU A 225 -16.20 -4.20 -11.14
C GLU A 225 -14.92 -4.23 -10.32
N PHE A 226 -14.72 -3.26 -9.43
CA PHE A 226 -13.59 -3.24 -8.51
C PHE A 226 -13.60 -4.46 -7.58
N VAL A 227 -14.73 -4.79 -6.97
CA VAL A 227 -14.87 -6.01 -6.16
C VAL A 227 -14.59 -7.26 -6.98
N THR A 228 -15.12 -7.34 -8.20
CA THR A 228 -14.83 -8.45 -9.11
C THR A 228 -13.34 -8.57 -9.44
N TYR A 229 -12.68 -7.44 -9.69
CA TYR A 229 -11.24 -7.40 -9.92
C TYR A 229 -10.43 -7.89 -8.71
N LEU A 230 -10.79 -7.46 -7.50
CA LEU A 230 -10.12 -7.85 -6.26
C LEU A 230 -10.37 -9.32 -5.88
N ASN A 231 -11.47 -9.90 -6.35
CA ASN A 231 -11.77 -11.31 -6.17
C ASN A 231 -11.11 -12.23 -7.22
N LYS A 232 -10.29 -11.67 -8.10
CA LYS A 232 -9.53 -12.41 -9.09
C LYS A 232 -8.62 -13.45 -8.44
N GLY A 233 -8.65 -14.56 -8.35
CA GLY A 233 -7.84 -15.53 -7.58
C GLY A 233 -8.52 -16.07 -6.34
N LYS A 234 -9.80 -15.73 -6.14
CA LYS A 234 -10.68 -16.30 -5.11
C LYS A 234 -11.92 -16.88 -5.77
N THR A 235 -12.59 -17.79 -5.09
CA THR A 235 -13.87 -18.35 -5.54
C THR A 235 -15.00 -17.65 -4.82
N PRO A 236 -15.84 -16.82 -5.49
CA PRO A 236 -17.00 -16.23 -4.87
C PRO A 236 -17.99 -17.30 -4.39
N LEU A 237 -18.66 -17.05 -3.27
CA LEU A 237 -19.71 -17.95 -2.75
C LEU A 237 -21.02 -17.83 -3.55
N TYR A 238 -21.16 -16.74 -4.28
CA TYR A 238 -22.30 -16.42 -5.15
C TYR A 238 -21.86 -15.46 -6.25
N ASP A 239 -22.51 -15.50 -7.41
CA ASP A 239 -22.07 -14.74 -8.59
C ASP A 239 -22.35 -13.25 -8.51
N GLN A 240 -23.42 -12.87 -7.81
CA GLN A 240 -23.88 -11.49 -7.75
C GLN A 240 -23.03 -10.67 -6.77
N VAL A 241 -22.48 -9.55 -7.25
CA VAL A 241 -21.89 -8.53 -6.37
C VAL A 241 -23.01 -7.70 -5.75
N ILE A 242 -23.06 -7.63 -4.43
CA ILE A 242 -24.04 -6.83 -3.69
C ILE A 242 -23.65 -5.36 -3.79
N TYR A 243 -24.62 -4.51 -4.10
CA TYR A 243 -24.42 -3.07 -4.26
C TYR A 243 -25.49 -2.30 -3.52
N CYS A 244 -25.06 -1.33 -2.71
CA CYS A 244 -25.91 -0.40 -1.99
C CYS A 244 -25.51 1.02 -2.36
N GLU A 245 -26.49 1.88 -2.63
CA GLU A 245 -26.25 3.30 -2.87
C GLU A 245 -27.35 4.17 -2.29
N GLY A 246 -27.03 5.39 -1.93
CA GLY A 246 -28.01 6.35 -1.46
C GLY A 246 -27.38 7.61 -0.89
N SER A 247 -28.23 8.56 -0.51
CA SER A 247 -27.81 9.80 0.14
C SER A 247 -28.58 10.00 1.43
N LYS A 248 -27.86 10.39 2.48
CA LYS A 248 -28.45 10.74 3.78
C LYS A 248 -27.59 11.78 4.47
N GLU A 249 -28.24 12.82 5.03
CA GLU A 249 -27.56 13.88 5.80
C GLU A 249 -26.38 14.55 5.05
N GLY A 250 -26.53 14.74 3.72
CA GLY A 250 -25.49 15.35 2.90
C GLY A 250 -24.34 14.40 2.53
N VAL A 251 -24.42 13.12 2.92
CA VAL A 251 -23.42 12.10 2.58
C VAL A 251 -24.00 11.19 1.49
N TYR A 252 -23.33 11.11 0.35
CA TYR A 252 -23.61 10.10 -0.67
C TYR A 252 -22.77 8.85 -0.40
N VAL A 253 -23.41 7.70 -0.42
CA VAL A 253 -22.80 6.42 -0.05
C VAL A 253 -22.93 5.44 -1.20
N GLU A 254 -21.83 4.80 -1.56
CA GLU A 254 -21.80 3.62 -2.42
C GLU A 254 -21.03 2.52 -1.68
N VAL A 255 -21.61 1.33 -1.63
CA VAL A 255 -20.97 0.14 -1.07
C VAL A 255 -21.12 -1.02 -2.03
N SER A 256 -20.04 -1.72 -2.28
CA SER A 256 -20.05 -2.95 -3.08
C SER A 256 -19.34 -4.05 -2.31
N MET A 257 -19.90 -5.26 -2.28
CA MET A 257 -19.32 -6.37 -1.53
C MET A 257 -19.67 -7.74 -2.10
N GLN A 258 -18.82 -8.72 -1.83
CA GLN A 258 -19.02 -10.12 -2.17
C GLN A 258 -18.19 -11.02 -1.23
N HIS A 259 -18.80 -12.10 -0.74
CA HIS A 259 -18.06 -13.12 0.01
C HIS A 259 -17.43 -14.15 -0.92
N ASN A 260 -16.29 -14.65 -0.52
CA ASN A 260 -15.51 -15.67 -1.23
C ASN A 260 -15.06 -16.78 -0.26
N ASP A 261 -14.38 -17.79 -0.80
CA ASP A 261 -13.91 -18.96 -0.07
C ASP A 261 -12.67 -18.73 0.80
N SER A 262 -12.06 -17.54 0.75
CA SER A 262 -10.88 -17.19 1.55
C SER A 262 -11.20 -16.95 3.02
N TYR A 263 -10.16 -16.80 3.83
CA TYR A 263 -10.26 -16.51 5.26
C TYR A 263 -9.87 -15.06 5.59
N THR A 264 -9.54 -14.26 4.57
CA THR A 264 -9.10 -12.87 4.71
C THR A 264 -10.27 -11.90 4.68
N GLU A 265 -10.14 -10.80 5.42
CA GLU A 265 -11.01 -9.61 5.34
C GLU A 265 -10.33 -8.58 4.44
N ASN A 266 -10.96 -8.23 3.32
CA ASN A 266 -10.45 -7.26 2.35
C ASN A 266 -11.46 -6.12 2.18
N ILE A 267 -11.39 -5.11 3.04
CA ILE A 267 -12.27 -3.95 3.04
C ILE A 267 -11.46 -2.70 2.77
N TYR A 268 -11.82 -1.96 1.73
CA TYR A 268 -11.15 -0.73 1.33
C TYR A 268 -12.13 0.43 1.37
N THR A 269 -11.70 1.56 1.96
CA THR A 269 -12.56 2.71 2.22
C THR A 269 -12.03 3.97 1.59
N PHE A 270 -12.94 4.76 1.03
CA PHE A 270 -12.65 5.96 0.29
C PHE A 270 -13.60 7.09 0.67
N VAL A 271 -13.05 8.30 0.70
CA VAL A 271 -13.81 9.54 0.91
C VAL A 271 -13.42 10.52 -0.20
N ASN A 272 -14.37 10.95 -1.01
CA ASN A 272 -14.12 11.80 -2.18
C ASN A 272 -12.98 11.24 -3.07
N ASN A 273 -12.99 9.93 -3.31
CA ASN A 273 -11.97 9.16 -4.04
C ASN A 273 -10.58 9.09 -3.36
N ILE A 274 -10.42 9.61 -2.16
CA ILE A 274 -9.19 9.47 -1.37
C ILE A 274 -9.25 8.18 -0.56
N ASN A 275 -8.21 7.36 -0.67
CA ASN A 275 -8.07 6.17 0.15
C ASN A 275 -7.89 6.54 1.63
N THR A 276 -8.64 5.87 2.51
CA THR A 276 -8.55 6.01 3.97
C THR A 276 -8.07 4.69 4.59
N PRO A 277 -6.76 4.40 4.59
CA PRO A 277 -6.23 3.10 5.04
C PRO A 277 -6.58 2.77 6.48
N GLU A 278 -6.71 3.77 7.35
CA GLU A 278 -7.11 3.61 8.74
C GLU A 278 -8.64 3.60 8.93
N GLY A 279 -9.41 3.67 7.83
CA GLY A 279 -10.86 3.68 7.86
C GLY A 279 -11.44 4.98 8.42
N GLY A 280 -12.27 4.85 9.45
CA GLY A 280 -12.95 5.95 10.10
C GLY A 280 -14.43 5.66 10.33
N THR A 281 -15.23 6.72 10.47
CA THR A 281 -16.65 6.64 10.83
C THR A 281 -17.49 5.86 9.81
N HIS A 282 -17.20 6.00 8.51
CA HIS A 282 -17.88 5.28 7.43
C HIS A 282 -17.62 3.77 7.49
N LEU A 283 -16.39 3.34 7.80
CA LEU A 283 -16.08 1.93 8.03
C LEU A 283 -16.80 1.40 9.27
N THR A 284 -16.84 2.18 10.34
CA THR A 284 -17.56 1.82 11.56
C THR A 284 -19.05 1.62 11.30
N GLY A 285 -19.67 2.53 10.53
CA GLY A 285 -21.07 2.41 10.11
C GLY A 285 -21.33 1.13 9.29
N PHE A 286 -20.45 0.82 8.34
CA PHE A 286 -20.53 -0.41 7.55
C PHE A 286 -20.42 -1.68 8.42
N LYS A 287 -19.44 -1.74 9.32
CA LYS A 287 -19.26 -2.89 10.21
C LYS A 287 -20.46 -3.10 11.13
N ASN A 288 -21.04 -2.02 11.66
CA ASN A 288 -22.27 -2.08 12.47
C ASN A 288 -23.45 -2.62 11.67
N ALA A 289 -23.67 -2.10 10.47
CA ALA A 289 -24.75 -2.52 9.57
C ALA A 289 -24.68 -4.01 9.25
N LEU A 290 -23.49 -4.52 8.90
CA LEU A 290 -23.28 -5.94 8.63
C LEU A 290 -23.59 -6.80 9.86
N THR A 291 -23.04 -6.46 11.01
CA THR A 291 -23.17 -7.27 12.23
C THR A 291 -24.65 -7.38 12.64
N LYS A 292 -25.37 -6.27 12.63
CA LYS A 292 -26.80 -6.25 12.95
C LYS A 292 -27.61 -7.06 11.94
N THR A 293 -27.47 -6.76 10.66
CA THR A 293 -28.29 -7.34 9.60
C THR A 293 -28.12 -8.85 9.50
N PHE A 294 -26.89 -9.35 9.60
CA PHE A 294 -26.62 -10.78 9.56
C PHE A 294 -27.20 -11.53 10.77
N ASN A 295 -27.03 -10.99 11.97
CA ASN A 295 -27.57 -11.60 13.18
C ASN A 295 -29.11 -11.61 13.15
N ASP A 296 -29.75 -10.50 12.74
CA ASP A 296 -31.21 -10.41 12.65
C ASP A 296 -31.75 -11.43 11.63
N TYR A 297 -31.11 -11.53 10.45
CA TYR A 297 -31.51 -12.50 9.43
C TYR A 297 -31.32 -13.95 9.88
N ALA A 298 -30.13 -14.27 10.44
CA ALA A 298 -29.79 -15.61 10.86
C ALA A 298 -30.73 -16.13 11.98
N ARG A 299 -31.12 -15.27 12.92
CA ARG A 299 -32.09 -15.62 13.98
C ARG A 299 -33.50 -15.75 13.44
N LYS A 300 -33.97 -14.80 12.65
CA LYS A 300 -35.31 -14.82 12.03
C LYS A 300 -35.53 -16.08 11.20
N ASN A 301 -34.51 -16.51 10.47
CA ASN A 301 -34.58 -17.69 9.60
C ASN A 301 -34.10 -18.98 10.27
N LYS A 302 -33.87 -18.97 11.59
CA LYS A 302 -33.47 -20.12 12.41
C LYS A 302 -32.15 -20.79 11.96
N LEU A 303 -31.26 -20.04 11.30
CA LEU A 303 -29.92 -20.48 10.96
C LEU A 303 -29.01 -20.45 12.19
N LEU A 304 -29.29 -19.54 13.11
CA LEU A 304 -28.66 -19.42 14.43
C LEU A 304 -29.73 -19.70 15.50
N LYS A 305 -29.46 -20.63 16.43
CA LYS A 305 -30.40 -20.99 17.48
C LYS A 305 -30.45 -19.91 18.56
N GLU A 306 -31.57 -19.83 19.32
CA GLU A 306 -31.74 -18.84 20.40
C GLU A 306 -30.69 -18.94 21.52
N ASN A 307 -30.19 -20.16 21.76
CA ASN A 307 -29.18 -20.44 22.78
C ASN A 307 -27.73 -20.35 22.24
N GLU A 308 -27.52 -20.09 20.96
CA GLU A 308 -26.18 -19.89 20.40
C GLU A 308 -25.80 -18.41 20.50
N ASP A 309 -24.49 -18.16 20.68
CA ASP A 309 -23.93 -16.81 20.71
C ASP A 309 -24.15 -16.10 19.36
N SER A 310 -24.34 -14.80 19.42
CA SER A 310 -24.43 -13.97 18.22
C SER A 310 -23.13 -14.03 17.42
N LEU A 311 -23.25 -13.94 16.11
CA LEU A 311 -22.08 -13.83 15.22
C LEU A 311 -21.33 -12.53 15.52
N SER A 312 -20.02 -12.62 15.68
CA SER A 312 -19.18 -11.42 15.81
C SER A 312 -18.97 -10.75 14.45
N GLY A 313 -18.59 -9.48 14.46
CA GLY A 313 -18.25 -8.79 13.22
C GLY A 313 -17.16 -9.49 12.42
N GLU A 314 -16.17 -10.06 13.09
CA GLU A 314 -15.08 -10.79 12.42
C GLU A 314 -15.56 -12.08 11.76
N ASP A 315 -16.52 -12.81 12.38
CA ASP A 315 -17.13 -14.00 11.78
C ASP A 315 -17.82 -13.66 10.45
N ILE A 316 -18.51 -12.52 10.43
CA ILE A 316 -19.29 -12.05 9.26
C ILE A 316 -18.36 -11.56 8.15
N ARG A 317 -17.24 -10.94 8.50
CA ARG A 317 -16.30 -10.38 7.53
C ARG A 317 -15.24 -11.36 7.03
N GLU A 318 -15.19 -12.58 7.56
CA GLU A 318 -14.29 -13.61 7.01
C GLU A 318 -14.66 -13.93 5.56
N GLY A 319 -13.69 -13.82 4.68
CA GLY A 319 -13.87 -14.01 3.23
C GLY A 319 -14.64 -12.87 2.54
N LEU A 320 -14.79 -11.72 3.18
CA LEU A 320 -15.46 -10.56 2.59
C LEU A 320 -14.48 -9.69 1.82
N THR A 321 -14.83 -9.39 0.57
CA THR A 321 -14.26 -8.28 -0.20
C THR A 321 -15.29 -7.17 -0.31
N ALA A 322 -14.97 -5.96 0.14
CA ALA A 322 -15.89 -4.83 0.11
C ALA A 322 -15.16 -3.51 -0.21
N ILE A 323 -15.86 -2.65 -0.93
CA ILE A 323 -15.49 -1.26 -1.20
C ILE A 323 -16.55 -0.36 -0.59
N ILE A 324 -16.13 0.58 0.25
CA ILE A 324 -16.97 1.64 0.79
C ILE A 324 -16.47 2.97 0.24
N SER A 325 -17.26 3.62 -0.59
CA SER A 325 -16.96 4.92 -1.17
C SER A 325 -18.04 5.92 -0.77
N ILE A 326 -17.63 6.99 -0.12
CA ILE A 326 -18.54 8.06 0.25
C ILE A 326 -18.12 9.40 -0.35
N LYS A 327 -19.08 10.29 -0.54
CA LYS A 327 -18.86 11.67 -0.95
C LYS A 327 -19.45 12.60 0.09
N VAL A 328 -18.64 13.52 0.59
CA VAL A 328 -18.96 14.47 1.66
C VAL A 328 -18.50 15.85 1.23
N GLU A 329 -19.31 16.88 1.45
CA GLU A 329 -18.95 18.26 1.09
C GLU A 329 -17.75 18.77 1.91
N GLU A 330 -17.74 18.51 3.22
CA GLU A 330 -16.71 18.96 4.16
C GLU A 330 -16.16 17.78 4.97
N PRO A 331 -15.28 16.94 4.41
CA PRO A 331 -14.70 15.83 5.16
C PRO A 331 -13.72 16.34 6.22
N GLN A 332 -13.84 15.74 7.41
CA GLN A 332 -12.97 15.98 8.54
C GLN A 332 -12.10 14.74 8.75
N PHE A 333 -10.81 14.87 8.52
CA PHE A 333 -9.87 13.78 8.72
C PHE A 333 -9.12 13.93 10.05
N GLU A 334 -8.83 12.80 10.70
CA GLU A 334 -7.90 12.77 11.82
C GLU A 334 -6.47 12.88 11.25
N GLY A 335 -5.84 14.04 11.38
CA GLY A 335 -4.49 14.34 10.89
C GLY A 335 -4.40 14.83 9.44
N GLN A 336 -3.22 15.35 9.07
CA GLN A 336 -2.96 15.91 7.73
C GLN A 336 -2.89 14.88 6.61
N THR A 337 -2.62 13.62 6.93
CA THR A 337 -2.43 12.54 5.96
C THR A 337 -3.72 11.98 5.39
N LYS A 338 -4.89 12.47 5.82
CA LYS A 338 -6.23 12.04 5.35
C LYS A 338 -6.51 10.53 5.48
N GLN A 339 -5.86 9.85 6.41
CA GLN A 339 -5.91 8.39 6.52
C GLN A 339 -7.16 7.87 7.22
N LYS A 340 -7.80 8.69 8.04
CA LYS A 340 -8.96 8.31 8.84
C LYS A 340 -10.02 9.40 8.87
N LEU A 341 -11.26 9.04 8.57
CA LEU A 341 -12.40 9.97 8.58
C LEU A 341 -13.01 10.12 9.97
N GLY A 342 -13.31 11.36 10.36
CA GLY A 342 -13.91 11.71 11.66
C GLY A 342 -15.39 12.11 11.64
N ASN A 343 -15.99 12.40 10.48
CA ASN A 343 -17.37 12.87 10.35
C ASN A 343 -18.40 11.89 10.95
N SER A 344 -19.14 12.30 11.97
CA SER A 344 -20.15 11.46 12.63
C SER A 344 -21.34 11.12 11.72
N GLU A 345 -21.77 12.06 10.87
CA GLU A 345 -22.86 11.87 9.89
C GLU A 345 -22.56 10.77 8.88
N ALA A 346 -21.28 10.55 8.52
CA ALA A 346 -20.89 9.47 7.63
C ALA A 346 -21.18 8.09 8.23
N ARG A 347 -20.97 7.94 9.55
CA ARG A 347 -21.30 6.68 10.25
C ARG A 347 -22.79 6.37 10.15
N THR A 348 -23.63 7.35 10.45
CA THR A 348 -25.11 7.20 10.43
C THR A 348 -25.62 6.92 9.02
N ALA A 349 -25.10 7.65 8.02
CA ALA A 349 -25.51 7.48 6.63
C ALA A 349 -25.18 6.08 6.11
N VAL A 350 -23.95 5.61 6.30
CA VAL A 350 -23.54 4.27 5.85
C VAL A 350 -24.29 3.18 6.59
N ASP A 351 -24.41 3.26 7.91
CA ASP A 351 -25.15 2.27 8.71
C ASP A 351 -26.60 2.14 8.24
N ASN A 352 -27.31 3.24 8.08
CA ASN A 352 -28.71 3.20 7.67
C ASN A 352 -28.90 2.69 6.23
N ILE A 353 -28.16 3.22 5.27
CA ILE A 353 -28.29 2.84 3.86
C ILE A 353 -27.95 1.35 3.67
N VAL A 354 -26.84 0.89 4.26
CA VAL A 354 -26.41 -0.50 4.13
C VAL A 354 -27.37 -1.43 4.88
N SER A 355 -27.77 -1.11 6.11
CA SER A 355 -28.72 -1.94 6.87
C SER A 355 -30.04 -2.12 6.14
N GLU A 356 -30.59 -1.06 5.58
CA GLU A 356 -31.86 -1.11 4.86
C GLU A 356 -31.74 -1.96 3.58
N GLN A 357 -30.79 -1.62 2.71
CA GLN A 357 -30.68 -2.28 1.40
C GLN A 357 -30.16 -3.72 1.51
N LEU A 358 -29.27 -4.01 2.45
CA LEU A 358 -28.82 -5.37 2.69
C LEU A 358 -29.93 -6.25 3.26
N THR A 359 -30.78 -5.72 4.14
CA THR A 359 -31.95 -6.45 4.65
C THR A 359 -32.87 -6.85 3.49
N TYR A 360 -33.21 -5.93 2.58
CA TYR A 360 -33.99 -6.25 1.39
C TYR A 360 -33.30 -7.29 0.50
N PHE A 361 -31.99 -7.14 0.28
CA PHE A 361 -31.25 -8.08 -0.54
C PHE A 361 -31.30 -9.51 0.04
N LEU A 362 -31.09 -9.67 1.34
CA LEU A 362 -31.11 -10.98 2.00
C LEU A 362 -32.50 -11.64 1.91
N GLU A 363 -33.57 -10.85 2.11
CA GLU A 363 -34.96 -11.35 1.97
C GLU A 363 -35.31 -11.76 0.53
N GLN A 364 -34.80 -11.03 -0.45
CA GLN A 364 -35.03 -11.33 -1.88
C GLN A 364 -34.16 -12.51 -2.38
N ASN A 365 -33.04 -12.79 -1.74
CA ASN A 365 -32.07 -13.80 -2.17
C ASN A 365 -31.77 -14.82 -1.06
N PRO A 366 -32.73 -15.65 -0.64
CA PRO A 366 -32.59 -16.52 0.53
C PRO A 366 -31.47 -17.56 0.37
N ALA A 367 -31.17 -18.04 -0.84
CA ALA A 367 -30.08 -18.98 -1.08
C ALA A 367 -28.70 -18.31 -0.85
N ILE A 368 -28.51 -17.09 -1.33
CA ILE A 368 -27.31 -16.29 -1.10
C ILE A 368 -27.18 -15.95 0.39
N ALA A 369 -28.26 -15.48 1.01
CA ALA A 369 -28.29 -15.15 2.42
C ALA A 369 -27.91 -16.35 3.31
N LYS A 370 -28.41 -17.53 2.97
CA LYS A 370 -28.04 -18.77 3.66
C LYS A 370 -26.55 -19.06 3.52
N ALA A 371 -26.01 -18.99 2.31
CA ALA A 371 -24.58 -19.22 2.07
C ALA A 371 -23.69 -18.24 2.86
N MET A 372 -24.06 -16.96 2.91
CA MET A 372 -23.36 -15.93 3.67
C MET A 372 -23.40 -16.24 5.18
N CYS A 373 -24.55 -16.54 5.73
CA CYS A 373 -24.71 -16.87 7.15
C CYS A 373 -23.99 -18.17 7.53
N GLU A 374 -24.06 -19.20 6.70
CA GLU A 374 -23.33 -20.46 6.93
C GLU A 374 -21.82 -20.26 6.95
N LYS A 375 -21.26 -19.42 6.06
CA LYS A 375 -19.85 -19.02 6.09
C LYS A 375 -19.49 -18.37 7.43
N SER A 376 -20.31 -17.43 7.90
CA SER A 376 -20.10 -16.76 9.19
C SER A 376 -20.19 -17.70 10.38
N ILE A 377 -21.13 -18.65 10.38
CA ILE A 377 -21.27 -19.66 11.44
C ILE A 377 -20.07 -20.61 11.46
N MET A 378 -19.57 -20.99 10.28
CA MET A 378 -18.33 -21.81 10.19
C MET A 378 -17.11 -21.04 10.71
N ALA A 379 -17.01 -19.75 10.43
CA ALA A 379 -15.96 -18.88 10.95
C ALA A 379 -16.02 -18.78 12.49
N GLN A 380 -17.22 -18.60 13.06
CA GLN A 380 -17.44 -18.59 14.51
C GLN A 380 -16.95 -19.88 15.17
N ARG A 381 -17.32 -21.04 14.60
CA ARG A 381 -16.91 -22.34 15.13
C ARG A 381 -15.40 -22.54 15.05
N ALA A 382 -14.78 -22.17 13.94
CA ALA A 382 -13.33 -22.25 13.76
C ALA A 382 -12.59 -21.34 14.75
N ARG A 383 -13.09 -20.14 15.02
CA ARG A 383 -12.53 -19.22 16.01
C ARG A 383 -12.68 -19.75 17.44
N ALA A 384 -13.84 -20.30 17.79
CA ALA A 384 -14.04 -20.93 19.10
C ALA A 384 -13.05 -22.08 19.32
N ALA A 385 -12.82 -22.91 18.29
CA ALA A 385 -11.82 -23.99 18.35
C ALA A 385 -10.39 -23.44 18.49
N ALA A 386 -10.05 -22.38 17.76
CA ALA A 386 -8.75 -21.71 17.85
C ALA A 386 -8.50 -21.10 19.24
N ARG A 387 -9.51 -20.43 19.83
CA ARG A 387 -9.44 -19.91 21.22
C ARG A 387 -9.18 -21.02 22.21
N LYS A 388 -9.90 -22.12 22.10
CA LYS A 388 -9.70 -23.29 22.99
C LYS A 388 -8.29 -23.87 22.87
N ALA A 389 -7.79 -24.00 21.66
CA ALA A 389 -6.41 -24.47 21.40
C ALA A 389 -5.36 -23.51 21.99
N ARG A 390 -5.57 -22.21 21.84
CA ARG A 390 -4.72 -21.16 22.40
C ARG A 390 -4.70 -21.19 23.92
N ASP A 391 -5.87 -21.29 24.56
CA ASP A 391 -5.99 -21.30 26.03
C ASP A 391 -5.35 -22.55 26.62
N LEU A 392 -5.46 -23.69 25.97
CA LEU A 392 -4.77 -24.92 26.39
C LEU A 392 -3.25 -24.76 26.30
N THR A 393 -2.75 -24.07 25.26
CA THR A 393 -1.32 -23.78 25.12
C THR A 393 -0.85 -22.79 26.18
N ARG A 394 -1.61 -21.71 26.44
CA ARG A 394 -1.32 -20.74 27.52
C ARG A 394 -1.30 -21.37 28.90
N ARG A 395 -2.25 -22.28 29.23
CA ARG A 395 -2.27 -22.99 30.51
C ARG A 395 -1.05 -23.88 30.70
N LYS A 396 -0.59 -24.56 29.64
CA LYS A 396 0.65 -25.34 29.69
C LYS A 396 1.87 -24.44 29.88
N SER A 397 1.94 -23.30 29.18
CA SER A 397 3.04 -22.33 29.31
C SER A 397 3.07 -21.61 30.66
N ALA A 398 1.91 -21.39 31.29
CA ALA A 398 1.82 -20.78 32.62
C ALA A 398 2.30 -21.71 33.74
N LEU A 399 2.19 -23.03 33.54
CA LEU A 399 2.72 -24.04 34.46
C LEU A 399 4.23 -24.25 34.31
N ASP A 400 4.80 -23.99 33.10
CA ASP A 400 6.22 -24.18 32.79
C ASP A 400 7.06 -22.87 32.86
N GLY A 401 6.47 -21.74 33.33
CA GLY A 401 7.06 -20.41 33.14
C GLY A 401 7.15 -20.07 31.66
N MET A 402 6.98 -18.80 31.22
CA MET A 402 7.00 -18.42 29.78
C MET A 402 8.29 -18.91 29.08
N ALA A 403 8.35 -20.24 28.83
CA ALA A 403 9.50 -20.86 28.20
C ALA A 403 9.55 -20.44 26.72
N LEU A 404 10.60 -19.74 26.36
CA LEU A 404 10.94 -19.46 24.97
C LEU A 404 11.08 -20.77 24.18
N PRO A 405 10.85 -20.76 22.85
CA PRO A 405 11.01 -21.96 22.05
C PRO A 405 12.39 -22.60 22.29
N GLY A 406 12.46 -23.88 22.57
CA GLY A 406 13.72 -24.57 22.88
C GLY A 406 14.77 -24.50 21.77
N LYS A 407 14.34 -24.21 20.53
CA LYS A 407 15.24 -24.00 19.39
C LYS A 407 15.75 -22.55 19.24
N LEU A 408 15.15 -21.60 19.96
CA LEU A 408 15.58 -20.19 19.94
C LEU A 408 16.91 -20.04 20.69
N ALA A 409 17.94 -19.54 20.00
CA ALA A 409 19.16 -19.04 20.64
C ALA A 409 18.98 -17.53 20.89
N ASP A 410 18.46 -17.18 22.06
CA ASP A 410 18.15 -15.78 22.42
C ASP A 410 19.43 -14.96 22.69
N CYS A 411 19.32 -13.64 22.65
CA CYS A 411 20.37 -12.70 23.02
C CYS A 411 20.25 -12.29 24.50
N SER A 412 21.33 -11.73 25.03
CA SER A 412 21.39 -11.35 26.45
C SER A 412 20.83 -9.97 26.75
N ASP A 413 20.91 -9.03 25.82
CA ASP A 413 20.30 -7.70 25.95
C ASP A 413 18.76 -7.83 26.00
N LYS A 414 18.13 -6.99 26.80
CA LYS A 414 16.65 -6.96 26.99
C LYS A 414 16.01 -5.71 26.42
N ASN A 415 16.80 -4.74 25.95
CA ASN A 415 16.26 -3.60 25.24
C ASN A 415 15.96 -3.97 23.77
N PRO A 416 14.69 -3.98 23.34
CA PRO A 416 14.32 -4.38 21.98
C PRO A 416 14.99 -3.54 20.89
N GLU A 417 15.32 -2.28 21.15
CA GLU A 417 15.97 -1.38 20.20
C GLU A 417 17.36 -1.85 19.80
N ASN A 418 18.05 -2.54 20.71
CA ASN A 418 19.39 -3.09 20.47
C ASN A 418 19.34 -4.52 19.92
N CYS A 419 18.19 -5.18 20.00
CA CYS A 419 18.04 -6.60 19.73
C CYS A 419 17.50 -6.85 18.32
N GLU A 420 18.04 -7.88 17.69
CA GLU A 420 17.60 -8.38 16.40
C GLU A 420 17.48 -9.91 16.41
N ILE A 421 16.53 -10.43 15.64
CA ILE A 421 16.33 -11.88 15.49
C ILE A 421 16.48 -12.27 14.02
N TYR A 422 17.29 -13.30 13.77
CA TYR A 422 17.42 -13.93 12.47
C TYR A 422 16.53 -15.16 12.40
N ILE A 423 15.61 -15.16 11.44
CA ILE A 423 14.82 -16.34 11.06
C ILE A 423 15.60 -17.07 9.99
N VAL A 424 16.10 -18.27 10.30
CA VAL A 424 17.06 -18.98 9.46
C VAL A 424 16.45 -20.29 8.96
N GLU A 425 16.71 -20.62 7.69
CA GLU A 425 16.30 -21.87 7.09
C GLU A 425 17.16 -23.05 7.59
N GLY A 426 16.50 -24.02 8.22
CA GLY A 426 17.10 -25.29 8.62
C GLY A 426 18.06 -25.24 9.81
N ASP A 427 18.35 -26.41 10.34
CA ASP A 427 19.21 -26.56 11.51
C ASP A 427 20.70 -26.38 11.15
N SER A 428 21.13 -26.64 9.91
CA SER A 428 22.52 -26.51 9.47
C SER A 428 22.94 -25.02 9.42
N ALA A 429 22.21 -24.20 8.66
CA ALA A 429 22.44 -22.76 8.61
C ALA A 429 22.21 -22.10 9.97
N GLY A 430 21.23 -22.62 10.74
CA GLY A 430 21.00 -22.22 12.13
C GLY A 430 22.20 -22.48 13.04
N GLY A 431 22.95 -23.57 12.82
CA GLY A 431 24.18 -23.90 13.55
C GLY A 431 25.30 -22.90 13.26
N SER A 432 25.56 -22.62 11.99
CA SER A 432 26.56 -21.61 11.57
C SER A 432 26.20 -20.23 12.08
N ALA A 433 24.93 -19.81 11.97
CA ALA A 433 24.44 -18.53 12.46
C ALA A 433 24.57 -18.39 14.00
N LYS A 434 24.24 -19.44 14.75
CA LYS A 434 24.43 -19.45 16.22
C LYS A 434 25.87 -19.28 16.65
N THR A 435 26.80 -19.80 15.85
CA THR A 435 28.25 -19.65 16.09
C THR A 435 28.73 -18.26 15.70
N ALA A 436 28.26 -17.74 14.57
CA ALA A 436 28.66 -16.46 14.00
C ALA A 436 28.18 -15.24 14.79
N ARG A 437 26.98 -15.30 15.39
CA ARG A 437 26.23 -14.17 15.94
C ARG A 437 26.93 -13.42 17.09
N SER A 438 26.61 -12.17 17.26
CA SER A 438 26.78 -11.46 18.54
C SER A 438 25.77 -11.98 19.56
N ARG A 439 26.26 -12.67 20.60
CA ARG A 439 25.38 -13.19 21.66
C ARG A 439 24.71 -12.10 22.49
N ALA A 440 25.25 -10.90 22.46
CA ALA A 440 24.70 -9.77 23.20
C ALA A 440 23.37 -9.30 22.59
N THR A 441 23.30 -9.13 21.26
CA THR A 441 22.23 -8.43 20.59
C THR A 441 21.50 -9.24 19.51
N GLN A 442 22.06 -10.38 19.09
CA GLN A 442 21.51 -11.19 18.01
C GLN A 442 20.94 -12.52 18.50
N ALA A 443 19.68 -12.77 18.19
CA ALA A 443 18.99 -14.04 18.43
C ALA A 443 18.86 -14.82 17.11
N ILE A 444 18.86 -16.16 17.19
CA ILE A 444 18.68 -17.04 16.04
C ILE A 444 17.50 -17.97 16.30
N LEU A 445 16.56 -17.98 15.37
CA LEU A 445 15.42 -18.91 15.33
C LEU A 445 15.50 -19.74 14.06
N PRO A 446 15.99 -20.99 14.10
CA PRO A 446 15.94 -21.87 12.96
C PRO A 446 14.53 -22.42 12.72
N LEU A 447 14.10 -22.44 11.48
CA LEU A 447 12.85 -23.03 11.05
C LEU A 447 13.10 -24.37 10.34
N ARG A 448 12.26 -25.36 10.61
CA ARG A 448 12.36 -26.67 9.98
C ARG A 448 11.53 -26.71 8.69
N GLY A 449 12.18 -26.42 7.57
CA GLY A 449 11.57 -26.47 6.24
C GLY A 449 10.53 -25.36 6.02
N LYS A 450 9.68 -25.58 5.02
CA LYS A 450 8.63 -24.64 4.62
C LYS A 450 7.55 -24.53 5.69
N ILE A 451 7.26 -23.31 6.13
CA ILE A 451 6.16 -23.08 7.08
C ILE A 451 4.80 -23.24 6.39
N LEU A 452 3.74 -23.31 7.19
CA LEU A 452 2.38 -23.33 6.69
C LEU A 452 2.09 -22.08 5.84
N ASN A 453 1.53 -22.27 4.65
CA ASN A 453 0.99 -21.17 3.85
C ASN A 453 -0.31 -20.66 4.50
N VAL A 454 -0.22 -19.53 5.20
CA VAL A 454 -1.34 -18.96 5.96
C VAL A 454 -2.45 -18.39 5.07
N GLU A 455 -2.16 -18.07 3.82
CA GLU A 455 -3.17 -17.62 2.86
C GLU A 455 -4.26 -18.69 2.62
N LYS A 456 -3.88 -19.96 2.74
CA LYS A 456 -4.73 -21.16 2.53
C LYS A 456 -5.22 -21.80 3.83
N ALA A 457 -4.90 -21.23 4.98
CA ALA A 457 -5.10 -21.90 6.25
C ALA A 457 -6.08 -21.16 7.16
N ARG A 458 -6.93 -21.93 7.84
CA ARG A 458 -7.81 -21.42 8.90
C ARG A 458 -7.02 -21.19 10.18
N MET A 459 -7.53 -20.31 11.03
CA MET A 459 -6.89 -19.89 12.29
C MET A 459 -6.53 -21.07 13.22
N ASP A 460 -7.35 -22.10 13.29
CA ASP A 460 -7.07 -23.28 14.10
C ASP A 460 -5.80 -24.02 13.65
N ARG A 461 -5.56 -24.11 12.34
CA ARG A 461 -4.33 -24.69 11.77
C ARG A 461 -3.12 -23.79 12.00
N ILE A 462 -3.30 -22.47 11.91
CA ILE A 462 -2.24 -21.48 12.13
C ILE A 462 -1.72 -21.60 13.57
N TYR A 463 -2.61 -21.57 14.57
CA TYR A 463 -2.25 -21.80 15.96
C TYR A 463 -1.78 -23.23 16.25
N GLY A 464 -2.12 -24.20 15.40
CA GLY A 464 -1.64 -25.58 15.48
C GLY A 464 -0.20 -25.77 15.01
N ASN A 465 0.29 -24.90 14.12
CA ASN A 465 1.61 -25.06 13.50
C ASN A 465 2.76 -24.71 14.45
N ALA A 466 3.72 -25.62 14.60
CA ALA A 466 4.82 -25.48 15.56
C ALA A 466 5.78 -24.34 15.23
N GLU A 467 6.06 -24.12 13.93
CA GLU A 467 6.98 -23.07 13.47
C GLU A 467 6.36 -21.68 13.67
N ILE A 468 5.08 -21.53 13.37
CA ILE A 468 4.34 -20.28 13.61
C ILE A 468 4.25 -19.98 15.11
N LYS A 469 3.95 -20.99 15.95
CA LYS A 469 3.97 -20.83 17.41
C LYS A 469 5.33 -20.36 17.92
N ALA A 470 6.40 -20.93 17.39
CA ALA A 470 7.75 -20.55 17.78
C ALA A 470 8.03 -19.07 17.46
N MET A 471 7.60 -18.59 16.29
CA MET A 471 7.74 -17.17 15.93
C MET A 471 6.89 -16.25 16.81
N ILE A 472 5.61 -16.58 17.03
CA ILE A 472 4.72 -15.79 17.89
C ILE A 472 5.32 -15.65 19.28
N THR A 473 5.83 -16.75 19.85
CA THR A 473 6.43 -16.76 21.19
C THR A 473 7.76 -16.00 21.22
N ALA A 474 8.59 -16.15 20.18
CA ALA A 474 9.88 -15.45 20.09
C ALA A 474 9.70 -13.94 19.98
N PHE A 475 8.77 -13.47 19.15
CA PHE A 475 8.51 -12.04 18.96
C PHE A 475 7.84 -11.40 20.18
N GLY A 476 6.96 -12.14 20.84
CA GLY A 476 6.26 -11.70 22.04
C GLY A 476 5.01 -10.87 21.82
N THR A 477 4.72 -10.45 20.58
CA THR A 477 3.62 -9.53 20.24
C THR A 477 2.23 -10.15 20.23
N GLY A 478 2.13 -11.49 20.14
CA GLY A 478 0.87 -12.13 19.74
C GLY A 478 0.56 -11.91 18.26
N ILE A 479 -0.62 -12.35 17.84
CA ILE A 479 -1.13 -12.16 16.47
C ILE A 479 -2.59 -11.78 16.50
N HIS A 480 -3.08 -11.17 15.42
CA HIS A 480 -4.49 -10.81 15.22
C HIS A 480 -5.03 -9.91 16.34
N GLU A 481 -6.11 -10.31 17.05
CA GLU A 481 -6.70 -9.56 18.16
C GLU A 481 -5.75 -9.38 19.36
N ASP A 482 -4.83 -10.32 19.57
CA ASP A 482 -3.87 -10.28 20.67
C ASP A 482 -2.59 -9.51 20.33
N PHE A 483 -2.48 -8.97 19.11
CA PHE A 483 -1.28 -8.29 18.67
C PHE A 483 -1.05 -7.00 19.45
N ASP A 484 0.12 -6.89 20.07
CA ASP A 484 0.56 -5.73 20.84
C ASP A 484 2.04 -5.44 20.50
N ILE A 485 2.26 -4.40 19.70
CA ILE A 485 3.60 -4.01 19.26
C ILE A 485 4.52 -3.63 20.41
N SER A 486 3.96 -3.12 21.52
CA SER A 486 4.75 -2.73 22.70
C SER A 486 5.49 -3.89 23.37
N LYS A 487 5.06 -5.12 23.08
CA LYS A 487 5.65 -6.36 23.60
C LYS A 487 6.70 -6.97 22.67
N LEU A 488 7.00 -6.31 21.54
CA LEU A 488 8.02 -6.78 20.60
C LEU A 488 9.39 -6.85 21.27
N ARG A 489 10.02 -8.00 21.16
CA ARG A 489 11.31 -8.27 21.80
C ARG A 489 12.52 -7.89 20.93
N TYR A 490 12.33 -7.65 19.64
CA TYR A 490 13.39 -7.36 18.66
C TYR A 490 12.92 -6.29 17.67
N HIS A 491 13.62 -5.16 17.60
CA HIS A 491 13.29 -4.10 16.64
C HIS A 491 13.86 -4.36 15.24
N LYS A 492 14.52 -5.51 15.02
CA LYS A 492 14.83 -6.02 13.69
C LYS A 492 14.49 -7.50 13.62
N ILE A 493 13.61 -7.86 12.70
CA ILE A 493 13.29 -9.23 12.34
C ILE A 493 13.86 -9.45 10.96
N ILE A 494 14.90 -10.28 10.87
CA ILE A 494 15.71 -10.47 9.67
C ILE A 494 15.45 -11.88 9.14
N ILE A 495 14.89 -11.97 7.95
CA ILE A 495 14.70 -13.22 7.22
C ILE A 495 15.99 -13.53 6.48
N MET A 496 16.61 -14.66 6.79
CA MET A 496 17.87 -15.12 6.22
C MET A 496 17.71 -16.54 5.69
N THR A 497 17.46 -16.66 4.40
CA THR A 497 17.22 -17.91 3.66
C THR A 497 18.29 -18.14 2.61
N ASP A 498 18.40 -19.37 2.12
CA ASP A 498 19.30 -19.72 1.04
C ASP A 498 18.98 -18.92 -0.24
N ALA A 499 19.98 -18.70 -1.08
CA ALA A 499 19.84 -17.95 -2.34
C ALA A 499 19.33 -18.84 -3.49
N ASP A 500 18.45 -19.79 -3.21
CA ASP A 500 17.84 -20.70 -4.15
C ASP A 500 16.31 -20.53 -4.22
N VAL A 501 15.65 -21.31 -5.06
CA VAL A 501 14.19 -21.24 -5.25
C VAL A 501 13.40 -21.64 -3.99
N ASP A 502 13.93 -22.55 -3.18
CA ASP A 502 13.31 -22.96 -1.92
C ASP A 502 13.42 -21.87 -0.85
N GLY A 503 14.58 -21.22 -0.74
CA GLY A 503 14.79 -20.08 0.13
C GLY A 503 13.91 -18.89 -0.24
N ALA A 504 13.76 -18.60 -1.53
CA ALA A 504 12.84 -17.57 -2.02
C ALA A 504 11.38 -17.90 -1.66
N HIS A 505 10.97 -19.15 -1.75
CA HIS A 505 9.64 -19.60 -1.35
C HIS A 505 9.43 -19.48 0.18
N ILE A 506 10.42 -19.85 0.98
CA ILE A 506 10.34 -19.72 2.45
C ILE A 506 10.23 -18.24 2.85
N SER A 507 11.03 -17.36 2.25
CA SER A 507 10.91 -15.91 2.45
C SER A 507 9.52 -15.39 2.12
N THR A 508 8.93 -15.85 1.02
CA THR A 508 7.56 -15.47 0.61
C THR A 508 6.51 -15.96 1.60
N LEU A 509 6.64 -17.20 2.11
CA LEU A 509 5.75 -17.74 3.15
C LEU A 509 5.84 -16.93 4.45
N LEU A 510 7.04 -16.55 4.85
CA LEU A 510 7.27 -15.71 6.03
C LEU A 510 6.69 -14.30 5.86
N LEU A 511 6.91 -13.68 4.71
CA LEU A 511 6.32 -12.36 4.40
C LEU A 511 4.79 -12.43 4.36
N THR A 512 4.21 -13.52 3.83
CA THR A 512 2.76 -13.75 3.85
C THR A 512 2.24 -13.81 5.28
N PHE A 513 2.91 -14.54 6.16
CA PHE A 513 2.54 -14.62 7.57
C PHE A 513 2.64 -13.26 8.27
N LEU A 514 3.74 -12.54 8.11
CA LEU A 514 3.95 -11.23 8.71
C LEU A 514 2.93 -10.22 8.20
N TYR A 515 2.69 -10.20 6.90
CA TYR A 515 1.73 -9.29 6.28
C TYR A 515 0.28 -9.55 6.74
N ARG A 516 -0.15 -10.81 6.81
CA ARG A 516 -1.52 -11.16 7.19
C ARG A 516 -1.82 -11.05 8.69
N PHE A 517 -0.83 -11.33 9.54
CA PHE A 517 -1.04 -11.47 10.98
C PHE A 517 -0.30 -10.46 11.85
N MET A 518 0.72 -9.80 11.32
CA MET A 518 1.54 -8.82 12.02
C MET A 518 1.93 -7.64 11.11
N PRO A 519 1.00 -7.03 10.32
CA PRO A 519 1.35 -5.99 9.33
C PRO A 519 2.02 -4.78 9.97
N GLU A 520 1.73 -4.49 11.24
CA GLU A 520 2.32 -3.37 11.97
C GLU A 520 3.85 -3.50 12.09
N LEU A 521 4.40 -4.72 12.14
CA LEU A 521 5.85 -4.93 12.12
C LEU A 521 6.51 -4.44 10.84
N ILE A 522 5.82 -4.59 9.70
CA ILE A 522 6.29 -4.09 8.40
C ILE A 522 6.13 -2.57 8.33
N LYS A 523 4.97 -2.04 8.73
CA LYS A 523 4.68 -0.60 8.72
C LYS A 523 5.68 0.19 9.56
N GLN A 524 6.05 -0.30 10.73
CA GLN A 524 7.03 0.31 11.62
C GLN A 524 8.49 0.05 11.18
N GLY A 525 8.69 -0.74 10.12
CA GLY A 525 9.99 -0.97 9.52
C GLY A 525 10.90 -1.89 10.30
N TYR A 526 10.35 -2.86 11.00
CA TYR A 526 11.11 -3.85 11.77
C TYR A 526 11.46 -5.11 10.98
N VAL A 527 10.99 -5.27 9.74
CA VAL A 527 11.19 -6.48 8.92
C VAL A 527 12.23 -6.23 7.83
N TYR A 528 13.20 -7.13 7.73
CA TYR A 528 14.31 -7.06 6.79
C TYR A 528 14.57 -8.41 6.13
N LEU A 529 15.13 -8.36 4.90
CA LEU A 529 15.69 -9.51 4.21
C LEU A 529 17.23 -9.39 4.25
N ALA A 530 17.91 -10.40 4.75
CA ALA A 530 19.36 -10.47 4.66
C ALA A 530 19.79 -10.69 3.21
N GLN A 531 20.89 -10.07 2.82
CA GLN A 531 21.49 -10.21 1.50
C GLN A 531 22.87 -10.87 1.63
N PRO A 532 22.95 -12.20 1.66
CA PRO A 532 24.25 -12.88 1.62
C PRO A 532 24.89 -12.73 0.24
N PRO A 533 26.24 -12.80 0.14
CA PRO A 533 26.92 -12.77 -1.14
C PRO A 533 26.57 -14.00 -1.97
N LEU A 534 26.53 -13.83 -3.29
CA LEU A 534 26.34 -14.90 -4.25
C LEU A 534 27.67 -15.59 -4.60
N TYR A 535 28.76 -14.85 -4.58
CA TYR A 535 30.08 -15.34 -4.99
C TYR A 535 31.17 -14.96 -3.99
N LYS A 536 32.13 -15.88 -3.85
CA LYS A 536 33.44 -15.65 -3.23
C LYS A 536 34.50 -15.75 -4.31
N VAL A 537 35.37 -14.77 -4.39
CA VAL A 537 36.54 -14.78 -5.28
C VAL A 537 37.81 -14.77 -4.42
N GLU A 538 38.69 -15.71 -4.64
CA GLU A 538 39.97 -15.81 -3.94
C GLU A 538 41.13 -15.72 -4.93
N LYS A 539 42.08 -14.80 -4.69
CA LYS A 539 43.33 -14.65 -5.44
C LYS A 539 44.45 -14.26 -4.51
N SER A 540 45.54 -15.01 -4.53
CA SER A 540 46.77 -14.67 -3.74
C SER A 540 46.46 -14.42 -2.25
N LYS A 541 45.61 -15.26 -1.63
CA LYS A 541 45.18 -15.14 -0.23
C LYS A 541 44.28 -13.92 0.09
N LYS A 542 43.91 -13.14 -0.89
CA LYS A 542 42.89 -12.10 -0.75
C LYS A 542 41.53 -12.65 -1.16
N VAL A 543 40.52 -12.26 -0.44
CA VAL A 543 39.14 -12.67 -0.65
C VAL A 543 38.28 -11.46 -0.95
N TRP A 544 37.41 -11.60 -1.96
CA TRP A 544 36.35 -10.64 -2.31
C TRP A 544 35.01 -11.36 -2.33
N TYR A 545 33.95 -10.65 -2.02
CA TYR A 545 32.59 -11.13 -2.11
C TYR A 545 31.82 -10.30 -3.12
N ALA A 546 31.01 -10.96 -3.94
CA ALA A 546 30.13 -10.29 -4.90
C ALA A 546 28.66 -10.67 -4.64
N TYR A 547 27.80 -9.69 -4.71
CA TYR A 547 26.36 -9.79 -4.43
C TYR A 547 25.53 -9.81 -5.71
N SER A 548 26.15 -9.59 -6.87
CA SER A 548 25.55 -9.70 -8.21
C SER A 548 26.57 -10.18 -9.24
N ASP A 549 26.09 -10.58 -10.42
CA ASP A 549 26.95 -10.95 -11.55
C ASP A 549 27.76 -9.74 -12.06
N GLU A 550 27.19 -8.54 -12.02
CA GLU A 550 27.86 -7.30 -12.40
C GLU A 550 29.02 -7.00 -11.44
N GLU A 551 28.78 -7.14 -10.15
CA GLU A 551 29.79 -6.93 -9.12
C GLU A 551 30.93 -7.96 -9.24
N LEU A 552 30.58 -9.25 -9.52
CA LEU A 552 31.57 -10.26 -9.81
C LEU A 552 32.44 -9.89 -11.03
N ASN A 553 31.80 -9.42 -12.11
CA ASN A 553 32.51 -9.00 -13.31
C ASN A 553 33.41 -7.77 -13.06
N SER A 554 32.98 -6.83 -12.23
CA SER A 554 33.79 -5.68 -11.80
C SER A 554 35.02 -6.14 -11.04
N ILE A 555 34.86 -6.99 -10.02
CA ILE A 555 35.96 -7.57 -9.25
C ILE A 555 36.95 -8.28 -10.16
N LEU A 556 36.49 -9.14 -11.08
CA LEU A 556 37.35 -9.87 -12.00
C LEU A 556 38.07 -8.95 -12.99
N THR A 557 37.49 -7.82 -13.34
CA THR A 557 38.17 -6.80 -14.17
C THR A 557 39.29 -6.12 -13.42
N ASP A 558 39.08 -5.78 -12.14
CA ASP A 558 40.05 -5.10 -11.30
C ASP A 558 41.26 -5.99 -10.94
N ILE A 559 41.03 -7.26 -10.62
CA ILE A 559 42.08 -8.21 -10.22
C ILE A 559 42.71 -8.97 -11.39
N GLY A 560 42.17 -8.83 -12.58
CA GLY A 560 42.56 -9.57 -13.81
C GLY A 560 41.89 -10.94 -13.90
N ARG A 561 41.41 -11.28 -15.10
CA ARG A 561 40.78 -12.57 -15.41
C ARG A 561 41.83 -13.61 -15.77
N ASP A 562 42.37 -14.30 -14.80
CA ASP A 562 43.34 -15.36 -14.99
C ASP A 562 42.92 -16.68 -14.31
N THR A 563 43.67 -17.75 -14.58
CA THR A 563 43.38 -19.09 -14.05
C THR A 563 43.68 -19.24 -12.55
N ASN A 564 44.26 -18.22 -11.92
CA ASN A 564 44.57 -18.23 -10.48
C ASN A 564 43.42 -17.72 -9.63
N ASN A 565 42.36 -17.24 -10.26
CA ASN A 565 41.15 -16.83 -9.56
C ASN A 565 40.32 -18.08 -9.20
N LYS A 566 40.12 -18.30 -7.90
CA LYS A 566 39.18 -19.31 -7.41
C LYS A 566 37.85 -18.62 -7.16
N ILE A 567 36.86 -18.99 -7.95
CA ILE A 567 35.46 -18.47 -7.84
C ILE A 567 34.60 -19.58 -7.26
N GLN A 568 33.94 -19.29 -6.14
CA GLN A 568 32.94 -20.15 -5.52
C GLN A 568 31.60 -19.45 -5.61
N ARG A 569 30.57 -20.11 -6.18
CA ARG A 569 29.18 -19.67 -6.10
C ARG A 569 28.55 -20.32 -4.87
N TYR A 570 27.97 -19.50 -3.99
CA TYR A 570 27.21 -20.00 -2.85
C TYR A 570 25.80 -20.37 -3.28
N LYS A 571 25.37 -21.60 -2.98
CA LYS A 571 24.00 -22.08 -3.21
C LYS A 571 23.16 -22.01 -1.93
N GLY A 572 23.80 -22.08 -0.77
CA GLY A 572 23.15 -22.00 0.52
C GLY A 572 24.04 -21.46 1.63
N LEU A 573 23.42 -20.97 2.67
CA LEU A 573 24.08 -20.42 3.87
C LEU A 573 24.90 -21.48 4.61
N GLY A 574 24.54 -22.75 4.48
CA GLY A 574 25.28 -23.88 5.05
C GLY A 574 26.66 -24.11 4.44
N GLU A 575 26.97 -23.52 3.29
CA GLU A 575 28.29 -23.55 2.64
C GLU A 575 29.26 -22.53 3.21
N MET A 576 28.77 -21.56 4.01
CA MET A 576 29.57 -20.57 4.69
C MET A 576 29.97 -21.07 6.08
N ASP A 577 31.25 -20.90 6.43
CA ASP A 577 31.66 -21.00 7.83
C ASP A 577 31.15 -19.80 8.65
N ALA A 578 31.27 -19.91 9.96
CA ALA A 578 30.75 -18.89 10.87
C ALA A 578 31.40 -17.51 10.68
N GLU A 579 32.69 -17.47 10.33
CA GLU A 579 33.45 -16.23 10.12
C GLU A 579 33.00 -15.54 8.83
N GLN A 580 32.84 -16.30 7.74
CA GLN A 580 32.30 -15.79 6.47
C GLN A 580 30.88 -15.26 6.60
N LEU A 581 30.02 -15.99 7.33
CA LEU A 581 28.64 -15.58 7.57
C LEU A 581 28.58 -14.30 8.41
N TRP A 582 29.44 -14.17 9.42
CA TRP A 582 29.56 -12.94 10.19
C TRP A 582 29.98 -11.76 9.32
N GLU A 583 31.14 -11.88 8.64
CA GLU A 583 31.72 -10.78 7.88
C GLU A 583 30.85 -10.25 6.74
N THR A 584 30.06 -11.11 6.12
CA THR A 584 29.28 -10.76 4.92
C THR A 584 27.82 -10.45 5.19
N THR A 585 27.23 -11.07 6.24
CA THR A 585 25.76 -11.10 6.37
C THR A 585 25.25 -10.69 7.74
N MET A 586 26.02 -10.88 8.81
CA MET A 586 25.54 -10.66 10.17
C MET A 586 26.23 -9.49 10.90
N ASP A 587 27.43 -9.06 10.49
CA ASP A 587 28.11 -7.90 11.06
C ASP A 587 27.32 -6.62 10.76
N PRO A 588 26.79 -5.92 11.78
CA PRO A 588 25.99 -4.69 11.58
C PRO A 588 26.71 -3.59 10.78
N GLU A 589 28.06 -3.57 10.80
CA GLU A 589 28.84 -2.55 10.09
C GLU A 589 29.09 -2.88 8.61
N ARG A 590 28.95 -4.14 8.21
CA ARG A 590 29.31 -4.60 6.85
C ARG A 590 28.16 -5.20 6.06
N ARG A 591 27.16 -5.76 6.76
CA ARG A 591 26.03 -6.44 6.12
C ARG A 591 25.16 -5.50 5.29
N VAL A 592 24.51 -6.08 4.30
CA VAL A 592 23.45 -5.42 3.53
C VAL A 592 22.11 -6.03 3.94
N LEU A 593 21.19 -5.18 4.39
CA LEU A 593 19.80 -5.56 4.72
C LEU A 593 18.84 -4.82 3.79
N LEU A 594 17.93 -5.56 3.20
CA LEU A 594 16.82 -4.99 2.44
C LEU A 594 15.63 -4.82 3.37
N ARG A 595 15.23 -3.59 3.64
CA ARG A 595 14.07 -3.28 4.46
C ARG A 595 12.79 -3.55 3.69
N VAL A 596 11.88 -4.30 4.30
CA VAL A 596 10.55 -4.55 3.75
C VAL A 596 9.67 -3.34 4.07
N THR A 597 9.06 -2.76 3.04
CA THR A 597 8.17 -1.61 3.17
C THR A 597 6.78 -1.95 2.67
N LEU A 598 5.78 -1.26 3.19
CA LEU A 598 4.39 -1.39 2.82
C LEU A 598 3.87 -0.03 2.37
N ASP A 599 3.37 0.06 1.15
CA ASP A 599 2.67 1.24 0.68
C ASP A 599 1.18 1.10 1.01
N GLU A 600 0.73 1.87 2.01
CA GLU A 600 -0.65 1.83 2.48
C GLU A 600 -1.66 2.34 1.45
N GLU A 601 -1.22 3.15 0.49
CA GLU A 601 -2.08 3.67 -0.58
C GLU A 601 -2.42 2.60 -1.63
N THR A 602 -1.61 1.55 -1.74
CA THR A 602 -1.79 0.44 -2.70
C THR A 602 -2.16 -0.89 -2.03
N THR A 603 -2.72 -0.85 -0.83
CA THR A 603 -3.03 -2.06 -0.03
C THR A 603 -3.90 -3.06 -0.79
N SER A 604 -4.86 -2.59 -1.60
CA SER A 604 -5.71 -3.46 -2.40
C SER A 604 -4.93 -4.29 -3.42
N GLU A 605 -3.94 -3.71 -4.06
CA GLU A 605 -3.08 -4.40 -5.03
C GLU A 605 -2.08 -5.33 -4.34
N ILE A 606 -1.59 -4.96 -3.15
CA ILE A 606 -0.72 -5.83 -2.34
C ILE A 606 -1.50 -7.07 -1.91
N ASP A 607 -2.73 -6.92 -1.42
CA ASP A 607 -3.62 -8.03 -1.06
C ASP A 607 -3.87 -8.94 -2.25
N LEU A 608 -4.17 -8.37 -3.42
CA LEU A 608 -4.37 -9.12 -4.66
C LEU A 608 -3.09 -9.89 -5.06
N THR A 609 -1.92 -9.29 -4.89
CA THR A 609 -0.64 -9.93 -5.19
C THR A 609 -0.40 -11.14 -4.30
N PHE A 610 -0.60 -11.03 -2.98
CA PHE A 610 -0.50 -12.17 -2.06
C PHE A 610 -1.52 -13.25 -2.40
N THR A 611 -2.77 -12.90 -2.69
CA THR A 611 -3.80 -13.85 -3.11
C THR A 611 -3.44 -14.57 -4.41
N THR A 612 -2.92 -13.84 -5.40
CA THR A 612 -2.50 -14.41 -6.70
C THR A 612 -1.35 -15.37 -6.52
N LEU A 613 -0.31 -14.99 -5.77
CA LEU A 613 0.91 -15.78 -5.62
C LEU A 613 0.74 -16.95 -4.64
N MET A 614 -0.01 -16.74 -3.56
CA MET A 614 -0.09 -17.67 -2.44
C MET A 614 -1.46 -18.34 -2.27
N GLY A 615 -2.48 -17.89 -3.01
CA GLY A 615 -3.84 -18.43 -2.97
C GLY A 615 -3.98 -19.80 -3.66
N ASP A 616 -5.21 -20.35 -3.68
CA ASP A 616 -5.50 -21.67 -4.22
C ASP A 616 -5.61 -21.71 -5.75
N GLN A 617 -5.98 -20.59 -6.37
CA GLN A 617 -6.20 -20.52 -7.81
C GLN A 617 -4.87 -20.55 -8.59
N VAL A 618 -4.75 -21.49 -9.52
CA VAL A 618 -3.52 -21.70 -10.31
C VAL A 618 -3.45 -20.72 -11.49
N GLU A 619 -4.57 -20.47 -12.15
CA GLU A 619 -4.62 -19.67 -13.38
C GLU A 619 -4.13 -18.23 -13.21
N PRO A 620 -4.60 -17.45 -12.20
CA PRO A 620 -4.10 -16.11 -11.98
C PRO A 620 -2.60 -16.05 -11.68
N ARG A 621 -2.07 -17.09 -11.02
CA ARG A 621 -0.64 -17.22 -10.74
C ARG A 621 0.15 -17.49 -12.03
N ARG A 622 -0.36 -18.35 -12.90
CA ARG A 622 0.25 -18.62 -14.21
C ARG A 622 0.30 -17.35 -15.05
N GLU A 623 -0.82 -16.64 -15.17
CA GLU A 623 -0.89 -15.36 -15.88
C GLU A 623 0.12 -14.33 -15.33
N PHE A 624 0.26 -14.26 -14.00
CA PHE A 624 1.23 -13.39 -13.35
C PHE A 624 2.67 -13.75 -13.72
N ILE A 625 3.01 -15.04 -13.68
CA ILE A 625 4.34 -15.54 -14.05
C ILE A 625 4.66 -15.23 -15.52
N GLU A 626 3.73 -15.50 -16.43
CA GLU A 626 3.89 -15.24 -17.87
C GLU A 626 4.06 -13.73 -18.15
N ALA A 627 3.27 -12.87 -17.50
CA ALA A 627 3.35 -11.42 -17.66
C ALA A 627 4.67 -10.82 -17.14
N ASN A 628 5.28 -11.44 -16.12
CA ASN A 628 6.49 -10.94 -15.48
C ASN A 628 7.77 -11.74 -15.85
N ALA A 629 7.68 -12.76 -16.71
CA ALA A 629 8.80 -13.64 -17.06
C ALA A 629 10.04 -12.87 -17.58
N LYS A 630 9.83 -11.81 -18.35
CA LYS A 630 10.91 -10.96 -18.88
C LYS A 630 11.67 -10.15 -17.82
N ARG A 631 11.11 -10.00 -16.62
CA ARG A 631 11.73 -9.26 -15.51
C ARG A 631 12.62 -10.12 -14.63
N VAL A 632 12.58 -11.43 -14.80
CA VAL A 632 13.41 -12.36 -14.02
C VAL A 632 14.85 -12.25 -14.47
N GLN A 633 15.72 -11.80 -13.58
CA GLN A 633 17.15 -11.61 -13.84
C GLN A 633 17.99 -12.84 -13.41
N ASN A 634 17.54 -13.58 -12.40
CA ASN A 634 18.25 -14.74 -11.86
C ASN A 634 17.40 -15.99 -11.99
N LEU A 635 17.58 -16.71 -13.07
CA LEU A 635 17.06 -18.07 -13.21
C LEU A 635 18.12 -19.04 -12.68
N ASP A 636 17.76 -19.84 -11.67
CA ASP A 636 18.57 -20.98 -11.23
C ASP A 636 18.32 -22.12 -12.22
N ILE A 637 19.13 -22.15 -13.30
CA ILE A 637 19.10 -23.18 -14.34
C ILE A 637 20.24 -24.16 -14.11
#